data_af60f768d8bf2cd46a74648c5ab426b6
#
_entry.id   af60f768d8bf2cd46a74648c5ab426b6
#
_cell.length_a   1.000
_cell.length_b   1.000
_cell.length_c   1.000
_cell.angle_alpha   90.00
_cell.angle_beta   90.00
_cell.angle_gamma   90.00
#
_symmetry.space_group_name_H-M   'P 1'
#
loop_
_entity.id
_entity.type
_entity.pdbx_description
1 polymer ?
#
loop_
_entity_poly.entity_id
_entity_poly.type
_entity_poly.pdbx_seq_one_letter_code
_entity_poly.pdbx_strand_id
1 'polypeptide(L)'
;MLAGLATLAWSAQALAFSPFVIRDIRVQGLQRTEAGTVFGYLPIRVGDEFTPARASEAIKALYATGFFKDVQLARDGEVLVVRVEERPAIASVDVSGSREFDAEALKKAMRQAGLAEARIFDRSVLDRAEQEIRRQYLSRGKYSVKITSAVTPLARNRVAVSLAIDEGASARIAQIRILGNKVFKESELLDQIKLTTPNWLSWYTKTDQYSREKLAGDLETLRSFYLNRGYLEFGIESTQVSIDPDREKVYVTLTIREGERYKVRDLKFGGNTLGREEQFRKALALRPGDTFSGEKLTQSEKKITDDLGAIGYAFASVNPVPTIDREKREVDYTLNIDPGRRAYVRRITIAGNQRTRDEVIRRELRQFEGAWFDSDKIALSRDRVERLGYFQDVQISNVPVPGVPDQVDLLVKVTERPTGNMTFGAGYSTTDKLLLTVALNEPNFLGTGNTFGVEINTGKTQRTASVSYVDPYFTNDGVSLGADLYSRTFNASNSGLGDYRIRSSGAGLRLGIPYTELDRLSFGLVFEQNQIKPGTTGLPQRYIDYVNQFGTTSDAWLLTFGWSRDSRDSGYMPTRGRLQRFNFDVTFPGQDLSYYRATYQHAWYIPVTKDYTWLLSADLGYGRGFAGKPYPVFKNFYAGGIGSVRGFGSNSLGPRDVKDNSALGGNASFVASTELLFPLPGTGNDKTVRAFLFADAGNVFDNHYDFGDLRYSAGIGISWFAPIGADIKLSLGYPLKRKPGDDTQRVQFQLGTSF
;
A
#
# COMPACT_ATOMS: atom_id res chain seq x y z
N MET A 1 -81.68 -26.13 -36.07
CA MET A 1 -81.58 -27.43 -35.40
C MET A 1 -80.79 -27.24 -34.14
N LEU A 2 -81.41 -27.40 -33.01
CA LEU A 2 -80.88 -27.31 -31.66
C LEU A 2 -79.99 -28.56 -31.34
N ALA A 3 -78.86 -28.36 -30.77
CA ALA A 3 -78.17 -29.37 -30.02
C ALA A 3 -77.45 -28.70 -28.83
N GLY A 4 -77.92 -29.03 -27.62
CA GLY A 4 -77.51 -28.44 -26.38
C GLY A 4 -76.11 -28.97 -25.88
N LEU A 5 -75.35 -28.08 -25.37
CA LEU A 5 -74.14 -28.37 -24.59
C LEU A 5 -74.51 -28.41 -23.10
N ALA A 6 -74.51 -29.62 -22.52
CA ALA A 6 -74.65 -29.82 -21.11
C ALA A 6 -73.20 -29.62 -20.48
N THR A 7 -73.00 -28.53 -19.79
CA THR A 7 -71.79 -28.28 -18.95
C THR A 7 -71.97 -29.03 -17.64
N LEU A 8 -71.22 -30.13 -17.45
CA LEU A 8 -70.99 -30.75 -16.14
C LEU A 8 -70.09 -29.84 -15.29
N ALA A 9 -70.65 -29.12 -14.36
CA ALA A 9 -69.95 -28.46 -13.28
C ALA A 9 -69.53 -29.52 -12.25
N TRP A 10 -68.28 -29.90 -12.28
CA TRP A 10 -67.64 -30.62 -11.12
C TRP A 10 -67.41 -29.61 -10.02
N SER A 11 -68.31 -29.58 -9.03
CA SER A 11 -68.08 -28.98 -7.73
C SER A 11 -67.03 -29.81 -6.98
N ALA A 12 -65.81 -29.29 -6.92
CA ALA A 12 -64.80 -29.78 -5.97
C ALA A 12 -65.32 -29.49 -4.55
N GLN A 13 -65.93 -30.45 -3.92
CA GLN A 13 -66.20 -30.40 -2.50
C GLN A 13 -64.84 -30.41 -1.77
N ALA A 14 -64.40 -29.26 -1.27
CA ALA A 14 -63.35 -29.21 -0.27
C ALA A 14 -63.84 -30.03 0.95
N LEU A 15 -63.21 -31.18 1.18
CA LEU A 15 -63.42 -31.98 2.38
C LEU A 15 -62.95 -31.16 3.58
N ALA A 16 -63.83 -30.32 4.12
CA ALA A 16 -63.62 -29.67 5.41
C ALA A 16 -63.84 -30.77 6.46
N PHE A 17 -62.81 -31.15 7.16
CA PHE A 17 -62.91 -32.09 8.27
C PHE A 17 -63.77 -31.49 9.40
N SER A 18 -64.58 -32.30 10.04
CA SER A 18 -65.38 -31.88 11.17
C SER A 18 -64.48 -31.56 12.38
N PRO A 19 -64.74 -30.45 13.11
CA PRO A 19 -64.00 -30.11 14.34
C PRO A 19 -63.98 -31.31 15.31
N PHE A 20 -62.87 -31.50 16.02
CA PHE A 20 -62.69 -32.55 17.03
C PHE A 20 -61.78 -32.05 18.17
N VAL A 21 -61.90 -32.62 19.35
CA VAL A 21 -61.02 -32.33 20.49
C VAL A 21 -59.76 -33.19 20.41
N ILE A 22 -58.61 -32.57 20.45
CA ILE A 22 -57.29 -33.21 20.32
C ILE A 22 -56.96 -33.96 21.63
N ARG A 23 -56.83 -35.27 21.59
CA ARG A 23 -56.36 -36.08 22.75
C ARG A 23 -54.85 -36.33 22.75
N ASP A 24 -54.24 -36.31 21.56
CA ASP A 24 -52.79 -36.46 21.43
C ASP A 24 -52.31 -35.77 20.16
N ILE A 25 -51.03 -35.34 20.14
CA ILE A 25 -50.37 -34.73 18.97
C ILE A 25 -49.16 -35.55 18.61
N ARG A 26 -49.14 -36.13 17.42
CA ARG A 26 -48.03 -36.94 16.93
C ARG A 26 -47.34 -36.21 15.79
N VAL A 27 -46.00 -35.98 15.92
CA VAL A 27 -45.17 -35.40 14.85
C VAL A 27 -44.47 -36.51 14.08
N GLN A 28 -44.56 -36.43 12.75
CA GLN A 28 -43.92 -37.38 11.83
C GLN A 28 -43.07 -36.61 10.80
N GLY A 29 -41.98 -37.23 10.32
CA GLY A 29 -41.11 -36.68 9.29
C GLY A 29 -39.92 -35.89 9.81
N LEU A 30 -39.73 -35.84 11.13
CA LEU A 30 -38.55 -35.21 11.74
C LEU A 30 -37.30 -36.06 11.52
N GLN A 31 -36.22 -35.44 11.17
CA GLN A 31 -34.92 -36.09 10.95
C GLN A 31 -33.80 -35.44 11.82
N ARG A 32 -33.91 -34.17 12.11
CA ARG A 32 -32.92 -33.38 12.84
C ARG A 32 -33.56 -32.56 13.96
N THR A 33 -34.72 -32.00 13.73
CA THR A 33 -35.44 -31.19 14.71
C THR A 33 -36.09 -32.08 15.73
N GLU A 34 -36.03 -31.76 17.01
CA GLU A 34 -36.72 -32.48 18.06
C GLU A 34 -38.22 -32.17 18.07
N ALA A 35 -39.03 -33.13 18.42
CA ALA A 35 -40.48 -32.96 18.50
C ALA A 35 -40.88 -31.82 19.44
N GLY A 36 -40.12 -31.59 20.52
CA GLY A 36 -40.32 -30.48 21.45
C GLY A 36 -40.23 -29.11 20.78
N THR A 37 -39.37 -28.93 19.77
CA THR A 37 -39.29 -27.71 18.99
C THR A 37 -40.58 -27.43 18.19
N VAL A 38 -41.13 -28.51 17.57
CA VAL A 38 -42.40 -28.37 16.85
C VAL A 38 -43.52 -27.99 17.80
N PHE A 39 -43.60 -28.62 18.97
CA PHE A 39 -44.59 -28.28 19.98
C PHE A 39 -44.46 -26.85 20.52
N GLY A 40 -43.24 -26.33 20.60
CA GLY A 40 -43.01 -24.97 21.05
C GLY A 40 -43.54 -23.88 20.09
N TYR A 41 -43.61 -24.17 18.81
CA TYR A 41 -44.12 -23.26 17.78
C TYR A 41 -45.55 -23.55 17.38
N LEU A 42 -46.12 -24.69 17.79
CA LEU A 42 -47.49 -25.07 17.46
C LEU A 42 -48.47 -24.32 18.36
N PRO A 43 -49.38 -23.48 17.83
CA PRO A 43 -50.32 -22.70 18.65
C PRO A 43 -51.52 -23.53 19.08
N ILE A 44 -51.38 -24.87 19.15
CA ILE A 44 -52.43 -25.86 19.47
C ILE A 44 -51.87 -26.81 20.52
N ARG A 45 -52.71 -27.15 21.50
CA ARG A 45 -52.35 -28.06 22.60
C ARG A 45 -53.33 -29.24 22.70
N VAL A 46 -52.93 -30.26 23.40
CA VAL A 46 -53.82 -31.37 23.77
C VAL A 46 -54.94 -30.82 24.64
N GLY A 47 -56.19 -31.16 24.30
CA GLY A 47 -57.40 -30.65 24.92
C GLY A 47 -58.09 -29.52 24.11
N ASP A 48 -57.41 -28.93 23.13
CA ASP A 48 -57.98 -27.89 22.27
C ASP A 48 -58.94 -28.51 21.22
N GLU A 49 -59.94 -27.72 20.81
CA GLU A 49 -60.77 -28.04 19.68
C GLU A 49 -60.05 -27.70 18.37
N PHE A 50 -59.86 -28.68 17.51
CA PHE A 50 -59.19 -28.49 16.21
C PHE A 50 -60.21 -28.10 15.13
N THR A 51 -60.07 -26.85 14.70
CA THR A 51 -60.92 -26.24 13.65
C THR A 51 -60.10 -25.91 12.41
N PRO A 52 -60.73 -25.72 11.23
CA PRO A 52 -60.01 -25.28 10.00
C PRO A 52 -59.24 -23.97 10.20
N ALA A 53 -59.72 -23.03 11.02
CA ALA A 53 -59.03 -21.79 11.32
C ALA A 53 -57.75 -22.04 12.10
N ARG A 54 -57.80 -22.85 13.17
CA ARG A 54 -56.64 -23.25 13.96
C ARG A 54 -55.63 -24.10 13.15
N ALA A 55 -56.11 -24.93 12.24
CA ALA A 55 -55.25 -25.65 11.32
C ALA A 55 -54.45 -24.70 10.43
N SER A 56 -55.09 -23.66 9.86
CA SER A 56 -54.41 -22.67 9.05
C SER A 56 -53.37 -21.87 9.87
N GLU A 57 -53.74 -21.52 11.10
CA GLU A 57 -52.82 -20.80 12.01
C GLU A 57 -51.59 -21.67 12.38
N ALA A 58 -51.81 -22.94 12.70
CA ALA A 58 -50.75 -23.90 13.00
C ALA A 58 -49.78 -24.12 11.83
N ILE A 59 -50.35 -24.29 10.61
CA ILE A 59 -49.53 -24.42 9.42
C ILE A 59 -48.71 -23.16 9.20
N LYS A 60 -49.31 -21.94 9.30
CA LYS A 60 -48.60 -20.67 9.13
C LYS A 60 -47.51 -20.49 10.21
N ALA A 61 -47.76 -20.82 11.47
CA ALA A 61 -46.82 -20.71 12.53
C ALA A 61 -45.57 -21.62 12.32
N LEU A 62 -45.81 -22.87 11.88
CA LEU A 62 -44.70 -23.78 11.57
C LEU A 62 -43.94 -23.37 10.31
N TYR A 63 -44.58 -22.88 9.26
CA TYR A 63 -43.89 -22.31 8.10
C TYR A 63 -43.07 -21.04 8.44
N ALA A 64 -43.60 -20.21 9.32
CA ALA A 64 -42.91 -18.97 9.76
C ALA A 64 -41.56 -19.24 10.46
N THR A 65 -41.36 -20.45 11.03
CA THR A 65 -40.08 -20.85 11.60
C THR A 65 -38.97 -21.02 10.57
N GLY A 66 -39.33 -21.23 9.29
CA GLY A 66 -38.39 -21.52 8.22
C GLY A 66 -37.77 -22.92 8.27
N PHE A 67 -38.09 -23.77 9.26
CA PHE A 67 -37.50 -25.12 9.43
C PHE A 67 -38.05 -26.13 8.44
N PHE A 68 -39.27 -25.91 7.97
CA PHE A 68 -40.00 -26.92 7.21
C PHE A 68 -40.20 -26.47 5.76
N LYS A 69 -40.04 -27.43 4.84
CA LYS A 69 -40.36 -27.30 3.42
C LYS A 69 -41.82 -27.55 3.17
N ASP A 70 -42.41 -28.52 3.88
CA ASP A 70 -43.84 -28.84 3.82
C ASP A 70 -44.36 -29.15 5.23
N VAL A 71 -45.60 -28.76 5.47
CA VAL A 71 -46.32 -29.04 6.73
C VAL A 71 -47.74 -29.45 6.38
N GLN A 72 -48.09 -30.66 6.76
CA GLN A 72 -49.42 -31.24 6.56
C GLN A 72 -50.02 -31.63 7.90
N LEU A 73 -51.25 -31.28 8.11
CA LEU A 73 -52.01 -31.70 9.28
C LEU A 73 -53.06 -32.76 8.88
N ALA A 74 -52.99 -33.90 9.54
CA ALA A 74 -53.91 -35.01 9.31
C ALA A 74 -54.59 -35.42 10.62
N ARG A 75 -55.80 -35.99 10.51
CA ARG A 75 -56.54 -36.54 11.65
C ARG A 75 -56.40 -38.05 11.63
N ASP A 76 -56.05 -38.66 12.77
CA ASP A 76 -56.07 -40.09 13.01
C ASP A 76 -56.89 -40.38 14.31
N GLY A 77 -58.22 -40.56 14.11
CA GLY A 77 -59.14 -40.62 15.22
C GLY A 77 -59.27 -39.29 15.97
N GLU A 78 -58.83 -39.24 17.23
CA GLU A 78 -58.77 -38.05 18.09
C GLU A 78 -57.30 -37.54 18.22
N VAL A 79 -56.36 -38.08 17.44
CA VAL A 79 -54.96 -37.67 17.37
C VAL A 79 -54.73 -36.73 16.21
N LEU A 80 -54.10 -35.58 16.48
CA LEU A 80 -53.59 -34.69 15.45
C LEU A 80 -52.21 -35.19 14.99
N VAL A 81 -52.11 -35.58 13.71
CA VAL A 81 -50.83 -35.96 13.12
C VAL A 81 -50.27 -34.77 12.31
N VAL A 82 -49.16 -34.22 12.81
CA VAL A 82 -48.37 -33.17 12.17
C VAL A 82 -47.28 -33.81 11.34
N ARG A 83 -47.45 -33.84 10.02
CA ARG A 83 -46.40 -34.33 9.10
C ARG A 83 -45.62 -33.14 8.61
N VAL A 84 -44.28 -33.20 8.79
CA VAL A 84 -43.39 -32.19 8.36
C VAL A 84 -42.29 -32.72 7.45
N GLU A 85 -41.93 -31.96 6.43
CA GLU A 85 -40.69 -32.19 5.66
C GLU A 85 -39.70 -31.11 6.03
N GLU A 86 -38.62 -31.49 6.69
CA GLU A 86 -37.61 -30.54 7.15
C GLU A 86 -36.79 -30.00 5.97
N ARG A 87 -36.49 -28.70 5.99
CA ARG A 87 -35.48 -28.12 5.12
C ARG A 87 -34.10 -28.61 5.55
N PRO A 88 -33.22 -28.99 4.63
CA PRO A 88 -31.87 -29.44 4.97
C PRO A 88 -31.04 -28.34 5.59
N ALA A 89 -30.09 -28.72 6.44
CA ALA A 89 -29.09 -27.78 6.97
C ALA A 89 -27.82 -27.80 6.12
N ILE A 90 -27.16 -26.66 6.01
CA ILE A 90 -25.89 -26.56 5.32
C ILE A 90 -24.78 -27.23 6.13
N ALA A 91 -24.09 -28.19 5.53
CA ALA A 91 -22.97 -28.89 6.12
C ALA A 91 -21.63 -28.20 5.77
N SER A 92 -21.50 -27.76 4.54
CA SER A 92 -20.32 -27.01 4.06
C SER A 92 -20.72 -26.06 2.93
N VAL A 93 -19.93 -24.99 2.77
CA VAL A 93 -20.01 -24.07 1.66
C VAL A 93 -18.62 -23.94 1.04
N ASP A 94 -18.49 -24.42 -0.20
CA ASP A 94 -17.22 -24.43 -0.92
C ASP A 94 -17.29 -23.55 -2.17
N VAL A 95 -16.23 -22.76 -2.40
CA VAL A 95 -16.07 -21.92 -3.58
C VAL A 95 -14.78 -22.30 -4.28
N SER A 96 -14.86 -22.56 -5.57
CA SER A 96 -13.72 -22.96 -6.40
C SER A 96 -13.68 -22.17 -7.71
N GLY A 97 -12.46 -22.05 -8.30
CA GLY A 97 -12.26 -21.43 -9.60
C GLY A 97 -12.13 -19.90 -9.58
N SER A 98 -12.32 -19.23 -8.44
CA SER A 98 -12.11 -17.79 -8.29
C SER A 98 -10.61 -17.45 -8.26
N ARG A 99 -10.21 -16.49 -9.08
CA ARG A 99 -8.86 -15.91 -9.14
C ARG A 99 -8.88 -14.39 -8.94
N GLU A 100 -9.97 -13.73 -9.37
CA GLU A 100 -10.17 -12.28 -9.25
C GLU A 100 -10.53 -11.89 -7.81
N PHE A 101 -11.29 -12.74 -7.12
CA PHE A 101 -11.69 -12.55 -5.74
C PHE A 101 -11.10 -13.66 -4.88
N ASP A 102 -10.66 -13.30 -3.67
CA ASP A 102 -10.25 -14.28 -2.69
C ASP A 102 -11.41 -15.22 -2.31
N ALA A 103 -11.18 -16.52 -2.38
CA ALA A 103 -12.20 -17.54 -2.10
C ALA A 103 -12.77 -17.43 -0.67
N GLU A 104 -11.93 -17.08 0.32
CA GLU A 104 -12.38 -16.89 1.70
C GLU A 104 -13.23 -15.62 1.86
N ALA A 105 -12.91 -14.55 1.10
CA ALA A 105 -13.74 -13.34 1.08
C ALA A 105 -15.13 -13.64 0.49
N LEU A 106 -15.21 -14.44 -0.58
CA LEU A 106 -16.49 -14.89 -1.16
C LEU A 106 -17.26 -15.77 -0.20
N LYS A 107 -16.63 -16.73 0.47
CA LYS A 107 -17.26 -17.55 1.53
C LYS A 107 -17.77 -16.67 2.67
N LYS A 108 -17.03 -15.66 3.08
CA LYS A 108 -17.45 -14.70 4.12
C LYS A 108 -18.70 -13.92 3.68
N ALA A 109 -18.74 -13.46 2.46
CA ALA A 109 -19.91 -12.77 1.89
C ALA A 109 -21.12 -13.68 1.82
N MET A 110 -20.96 -14.94 1.41
CA MET A 110 -22.02 -15.95 1.42
C MET A 110 -22.55 -16.22 2.83
N ARG A 111 -21.66 -16.33 3.84
CA ARG A 111 -22.06 -16.46 5.25
C ARG A 111 -22.89 -15.26 5.73
N GLN A 112 -22.52 -14.05 5.36
CA GLN A 112 -23.27 -12.84 5.69
C GLN A 112 -24.64 -12.80 5.00
N ALA A 113 -24.74 -13.35 3.78
CA ALA A 113 -26.01 -13.49 3.05
C ALA A 113 -26.93 -14.58 3.62
N GLY A 114 -26.47 -15.37 4.62
CA GLY A 114 -27.25 -16.44 5.24
C GLY A 114 -26.86 -17.87 4.84
N LEU A 115 -25.90 -18.04 3.93
CA LEU A 115 -25.35 -19.33 3.53
C LEU A 115 -24.14 -19.69 4.42
N ALA A 116 -24.42 -20.13 5.62
CA ALA A 116 -23.39 -20.54 6.59
C ALA A 116 -23.62 -21.97 7.06
N GLU A 117 -22.57 -22.64 7.50
CA GLU A 117 -22.66 -23.95 8.13
C GLU A 117 -23.65 -23.93 9.29
N ALA A 118 -24.34 -25.02 9.49
CA ALA A 118 -25.41 -25.23 10.48
C ALA A 118 -26.67 -24.37 10.26
N ARG A 119 -26.72 -23.49 9.26
CA ARG A 119 -27.93 -22.74 8.87
C ARG A 119 -28.83 -23.59 7.98
N ILE A 120 -30.11 -23.26 7.97
CA ILE A 120 -31.08 -23.91 7.11
C ILE A 120 -30.83 -23.47 5.67
N PHE A 121 -30.78 -24.43 4.77
CA PHE A 121 -30.61 -24.13 3.34
C PHE A 121 -31.92 -23.62 2.74
N ASP A 122 -31.81 -22.48 2.08
CA ASP A 122 -32.85 -21.90 1.25
C ASP A 122 -32.31 -21.64 -0.16
N ARG A 123 -32.94 -22.22 -1.15
CA ARG A 123 -32.55 -22.08 -2.56
C ARG A 123 -32.58 -20.62 -3.02
N SER A 124 -33.56 -19.85 -2.55
CA SER A 124 -33.70 -18.43 -2.93
C SER A 124 -32.53 -17.56 -2.43
N VAL A 125 -31.93 -17.94 -1.29
CA VAL A 125 -30.74 -17.26 -0.75
C VAL A 125 -29.52 -17.58 -1.62
N LEU A 126 -29.39 -18.85 -2.04
CA LEU A 126 -28.30 -19.26 -2.94
C LEU A 126 -28.41 -18.55 -4.29
N ASP A 127 -29.60 -18.51 -4.89
CA ASP A 127 -29.81 -17.84 -6.18
C ASP A 127 -29.51 -16.33 -6.10
N ARG A 128 -29.89 -15.68 -5.00
CA ARG A 128 -29.53 -14.27 -4.76
C ARG A 128 -28.02 -14.08 -4.60
N ALA A 129 -27.35 -14.95 -3.86
CA ALA A 129 -25.91 -14.91 -3.69
C ALA A 129 -25.16 -15.10 -5.03
N GLU A 130 -25.61 -16.05 -5.86
CA GLU A 130 -25.08 -16.24 -7.21
C GLU A 130 -25.23 -14.99 -8.07
N GLN A 131 -26.40 -14.36 -8.06
CA GLN A 131 -26.66 -13.14 -8.83
C GLN A 131 -25.80 -11.97 -8.32
N GLU A 132 -25.57 -11.87 -7.02
CA GLU A 132 -24.72 -10.84 -6.46
C GLU A 132 -23.25 -11.07 -6.85
N ILE A 133 -22.74 -12.30 -6.71
CA ILE A 133 -21.40 -12.66 -7.16
C ILE A 133 -21.25 -12.39 -8.66
N ARG A 134 -22.25 -12.78 -9.49
CA ARG A 134 -22.25 -12.50 -10.92
C ARG A 134 -22.16 -11.00 -11.20
N ARG A 135 -22.92 -10.15 -10.49
CA ARG A 135 -22.85 -8.69 -10.62
C ARG A 135 -21.46 -8.14 -10.30
N GLN A 136 -20.81 -8.68 -9.26
CA GLN A 136 -19.44 -8.31 -8.89
C GLN A 136 -18.45 -8.66 -10.01
N TYR A 137 -18.55 -9.81 -10.62
CA TYR A 137 -17.71 -10.19 -11.76
C TYR A 137 -17.96 -9.32 -13.00
N LEU A 138 -19.23 -9.02 -13.28
CA LEU A 138 -19.60 -8.14 -14.40
C LEU A 138 -19.06 -6.72 -14.21
N SER A 139 -19.05 -6.18 -12.98
CA SER A 139 -18.49 -4.86 -12.69
C SER A 139 -16.97 -4.81 -12.94
N ARG A 140 -16.29 -5.95 -12.82
CA ARG A 140 -14.86 -6.14 -13.12
C ARG A 140 -14.55 -6.50 -14.58
N GLY A 141 -15.59 -6.46 -15.46
CA GLY A 141 -15.43 -6.76 -16.87
C GLY A 141 -15.33 -8.24 -17.23
N LYS A 142 -15.73 -9.13 -16.33
CA LYS A 142 -15.79 -10.58 -16.55
C LYS A 142 -17.17 -10.97 -17.12
N TYR A 143 -17.46 -10.58 -18.34
CA TYR A 143 -18.79 -10.79 -18.95
C TYR A 143 -19.06 -12.25 -19.35
N SER A 144 -18.03 -13.05 -19.49
CA SER A 144 -18.13 -14.47 -19.81
C SER A 144 -18.21 -15.37 -18.58
N VAL A 145 -18.30 -14.80 -17.37
CA VAL A 145 -18.34 -15.55 -16.11
C VAL A 145 -19.51 -16.54 -16.09
N LYS A 146 -19.21 -17.79 -15.77
CA LYS A 146 -20.18 -18.85 -15.53
C LYS A 146 -20.08 -19.24 -14.06
N ILE A 147 -21.19 -19.17 -13.34
CA ILE A 147 -21.30 -19.61 -11.96
C ILE A 147 -22.24 -20.79 -11.95
N THR A 148 -21.76 -21.93 -11.50
CA THR A 148 -22.53 -23.15 -11.40
C THR A 148 -22.57 -23.56 -9.91
N SER A 149 -23.77 -23.59 -9.35
CA SER A 149 -23.97 -24.11 -8.00
C SER A 149 -24.41 -25.56 -8.03
N ALA A 150 -23.87 -26.36 -7.14
CA ALA A 150 -24.34 -27.70 -6.88
C ALA A 150 -24.70 -27.85 -5.41
N VAL A 151 -25.85 -28.48 -5.18
CA VAL A 151 -26.35 -28.79 -3.83
C VAL A 151 -26.41 -30.30 -3.71
N THR A 152 -25.49 -30.84 -2.94
CA THR A 152 -25.34 -32.30 -2.76
C THR A 152 -25.99 -32.72 -1.46
N PRO A 153 -27.02 -33.59 -1.50
CA PRO A 153 -27.63 -34.14 -0.28
C PRO A 153 -26.63 -35.01 0.48
N LEU A 154 -26.64 -34.86 1.81
CA LEU A 154 -25.83 -35.62 2.73
C LEU A 154 -26.69 -36.31 3.78
N ALA A 155 -26.13 -37.30 4.51
CA ALA A 155 -26.81 -37.95 5.59
C ALA A 155 -27.33 -36.97 6.65
N ARG A 156 -28.41 -37.33 7.36
CA ARG A 156 -29.07 -36.57 8.41
C ARG A 156 -29.65 -35.22 7.93
N ASN A 157 -30.31 -35.23 6.79
CA ASN A 157 -30.96 -34.05 6.18
C ASN A 157 -30.03 -32.81 6.13
N ARG A 158 -28.81 -33.01 5.61
CA ARG A 158 -27.84 -31.94 5.36
C ARG A 158 -27.54 -31.81 3.88
N VAL A 159 -27.01 -30.68 3.50
CA VAL A 159 -26.54 -30.41 2.13
C VAL A 159 -25.16 -29.79 2.14
N ALA A 160 -24.30 -30.17 1.20
CA ALA A 160 -23.12 -29.44 0.84
C ALA A 160 -23.45 -28.54 -0.33
N VAL A 161 -23.07 -27.25 -0.21
CA VAL A 161 -23.23 -26.24 -1.27
C VAL A 161 -21.86 -25.98 -1.87
N SER A 162 -21.72 -26.22 -3.17
CA SER A 162 -20.50 -25.89 -3.89
C SER A 162 -20.80 -24.89 -5.01
N LEU A 163 -20.00 -23.82 -5.10
CA LEU A 163 -19.99 -22.89 -6.21
C LEU A 163 -18.72 -23.10 -7.03
N ALA A 164 -18.88 -23.51 -8.28
CA ALA A 164 -17.81 -23.53 -9.25
C ALA A 164 -17.91 -22.28 -10.13
N ILE A 165 -16.84 -21.50 -10.16
CA ILE A 165 -16.76 -20.25 -10.89
C ILE A 165 -15.77 -20.44 -12.05
N ASP A 166 -16.25 -20.28 -13.26
CA ASP A 166 -15.42 -20.13 -14.45
C ASP A 166 -15.44 -18.65 -14.85
N GLU A 167 -14.37 -17.95 -14.53
CA GLU A 167 -14.31 -16.49 -14.73
C GLU A 167 -14.29 -16.08 -16.19
N GLY A 168 -13.89 -16.97 -17.10
CA GLY A 168 -13.66 -16.63 -18.49
C GLY A 168 -12.58 -15.57 -18.70
N ALA A 169 -12.48 -15.06 -19.92
CA ALA A 169 -11.58 -13.95 -20.26
C ALA A 169 -12.13 -12.62 -19.72
N SER A 170 -11.22 -11.70 -19.37
CA SER A 170 -11.61 -10.30 -19.10
C SER A 170 -11.86 -9.61 -20.43
N ALA A 171 -12.96 -8.88 -20.53
CA ALA A 171 -13.27 -8.12 -21.73
C ALA A 171 -12.26 -6.97 -21.92
N ARG A 172 -11.71 -6.87 -23.10
CA ARG A 172 -10.70 -5.86 -23.47
C ARG A 172 -11.33 -4.74 -24.27
N ILE A 173 -10.81 -3.54 -24.07
CA ILE A 173 -11.27 -2.37 -24.79
C ILE A 173 -10.74 -2.42 -26.23
N ALA A 174 -11.65 -2.62 -27.17
CA ALA A 174 -11.31 -2.58 -28.59
C ALA A 174 -11.20 -1.12 -29.09
N GLN A 175 -12.06 -0.24 -28.59
CA GLN A 175 -12.09 1.17 -28.98
C GLN A 175 -12.71 2.04 -27.90
N ILE A 176 -12.15 3.24 -27.73
CA ILE A 176 -12.76 4.35 -26.98
C ILE A 176 -12.94 5.50 -27.96
N ARG A 177 -14.14 6.06 -28.03
CA ARG A 177 -14.48 7.22 -28.83
C ARG A 177 -15.04 8.33 -27.97
N ILE A 178 -14.61 9.57 -28.25
CA ILE A 178 -15.14 10.76 -27.60
C ILE A 178 -15.77 11.63 -28.69
N LEU A 179 -17.07 11.88 -28.56
CA LEU A 179 -17.86 12.68 -29.50
C LEU A 179 -18.23 14.00 -28.85
N GLY A 180 -18.27 15.08 -29.67
CA GLY A 180 -18.62 16.43 -29.19
C GLY A 180 -17.43 17.28 -28.77
N ASN A 181 -16.22 16.71 -28.78
CA ASN A 181 -14.98 17.44 -28.56
C ASN A 181 -14.67 18.33 -29.77
N LYS A 182 -14.51 19.63 -29.54
CA LYS A 182 -14.18 20.65 -30.56
C LYS A 182 -12.90 21.38 -30.22
N VAL A 183 -12.62 21.58 -28.93
CA VAL A 183 -11.48 22.36 -28.44
C VAL A 183 -10.25 21.49 -28.24
N PHE A 184 -10.42 20.30 -27.68
CA PHE A 184 -9.30 19.39 -27.44
C PHE A 184 -9.38 18.21 -28.41
N LYS A 185 -8.24 17.73 -28.86
CA LYS A 185 -8.17 16.54 -29.70
C LYS A 185 -8.58 15.30 -28.91
N GLU A 186 -9.21 14.34 -29.58
CA GLU A 186 -9.58 13.05 -28.96
C GLU A 186 -8.38 12.37 -28.31
N SER A 187 -7.21 12.38 -28.96
CA SER A 187 -5.98 11.80 -28.40
C SER A 187 -5.54 12.46 -27.09
N GLU A 188 -5.66 13.79 -26.97
CA GLU A 188 -5.33 14.53 -25.76
C GLU A 188 -6.27 14.16 -24.60
N LEU A 189 -7.55 13.94 -24.88
CA LEU A 189 -8.53 13.52 -23.91
C LEU A 189 -8.33 12.05 -23.48
N LEU A 190 -7.97 11.18 -24.44
CA LEU A 190 -7.64 9.78 -24.14
C LEU A 190 -6.39 9.63 -23.29
N ASP A 191 -5.43 10.54 -23.41
CA ASP A 191 -4.23 10.56 -22.55
C ASP A 191 -4.53 10.90 -21.08
N GLN A 192 -5.71 11.48 -20.79
CA GLN A 192 -6.12 11.81 -19.41
C GLN A 192 -6.75 10.62 -18.69
N ILE A 193 -7.29 9.65 -19.41
CA ILE A 193 -8.00 8.51 -18.84
C ILE A 193 -7.07 7.30 -18.66
N LYS A 194 -7.43 6.43 -17.71
CA LYS A 194 -6.64 5.23 -17.38
C LYS A 194 -6.95 4.05 -18.28
N LEU A 195 -8.18 3.98 -18.78
CA LEU A 195 -8.59 2.93 -19.71
C LEU A 195 -7.98 3.20 -21.08
N THR A 196 -7.30 2.21 -21.63
CA THR A 196 -6.61 2.31 -22.93
C THR A 196 -6.95 1.12 -23.82
N THR A 197 -6.77 1.27 -25.13
CA THR A 197 -6.73 0.12 -26.03
C THR A 197 -5.46 -0.71 -25.76
N PRO A 198 -5.41 -2.01 -26.15
CA PRO A 198 -4.26 -2.87 -25.93
C PRO A 198 -2.95 -2.27 -26.45
N ASN A 199 -1.92 -2.27 -25.61
CA ASN A 199 -0.57 -1.86 -25.93
C ASN A 199 0.45 -2.91 -25.44
N TRP A 200 1.73 -2.74 -25.73
CA TRP A 200 2.77 -3.71 -25.39
C TRP A 200 2.98 -3.94 -23.89
N LEU A 201 2.52 -3.00 -23.02
CA LEU A 201 2.55 -3.12 -21.55
C LEU A 201 1.24 -3.62 -20.96
N SER A 202 0.19 -3.82 -21.76
CA SER A 202 -1.14 -4.19 -21.24
C SER A 202 -1.15 -5.51 -20.48
N TRP A 203 -0.22 -6.42 -20.76
CA TRP A 203 -0.05 -7.66 -20.00
C TRP A 203 0.27 -7.41 -18.52
N TYR A 204 0.90 -6.27 -18.22
CA TYR A 204 1.30 -5.86 -16.89
C TYR A 204 0.32 -4.84 -16.28
N THR A 205 0.03 -3.74 -17.00
CA THR A 205 -0.78 -2.61 -16.48
C THR A 205 -2.26 -2.93 -16.40
N LYS A 206 -2.75 -3.90 -17.21
CA LYS A 206 -4.17 -4.27 -17.32
C LYS A 206 -5.10 -3.06 -17.57
N THR A 207 -4.58 -2.02 -18.22
CA THR A 207 -5.35 -0.80 -18.54
C THR A 207 -6.32 -1.02 -19.70
N ASP A 208 -6.08 -2.06 -20.49
CA ASP A 208 -6.95 -2.51 -21.57
C ASP A 208 -8.15 -3.35 -21.09
N GLN A 209 -8.18 -3.73 -19.82
CA GLN A 209 -9.28 -4.48 -19.23
C GLN A 209 -10.38 -3.52 -18.76
N TYR A 210 -11.56 -3.68 -19.36
CA TYR A 210 -12.71 -2.87 -18.99
C TYR A 210 -13.18 -3.14 -17.56
N SER A 211 -13.48 -2.07 -16.83
CA SER A 211 -14.15 -2.10 -15.55
C SER A 211 -15.09 -0.89 -15.46
N ARG A 212 -16.30 -1.09 -14.96
CA ARG A 212 -17.26 -0.01 -14.77
C ARG A 212 -16.76 1.04 -13.77
N GLU A 213 -16.05 0.58 -12.73
CA GLU A 213 -15.44 1.46 -11.72
C GLU A 213 -14.35 2.32 -12.34
N LYS A 214 -13.46 1.72 -13.15
CA LYS A 214 -12.41 2.47 -13.87
C LYS A 214 -13.03 3.50 -14.81
N LEU A 215 -14.05 3.13 -15.57
CA LEU A 215 -14.74 4.05 -16.46
C LEU A 215 -15.36 5.21 -15.68
N ALA A 216 -16.02 4.96 -14.56
CA ALA A 216 -16.58 6.03 -13.72
C ALA A 216 -15.49 6.99 -13.22
N GLY A 217 -14.33 6.46 -12.80
CA GLY A 217 -13.18 7.28 -12.44
C GLY A 217 -12.62 8.10 -13.60
N ASP A 218 -12.58 7.53 -14.79
CA ASP A 218 -12.13 8.21 -16.01
C ASP A 218 -13.08 9.33 -16.43
N LEU A 219 -14.40 9.13 -16.29
CA LEU A 219 -15.39 10.18 -16.54
C LEU A 219 -15.22 11.37 -15.59
N GLU A 220 -14.93 11.11 -14.32
CA GLU A 220 -14.66 12.17 -13.35
C GLU A 220 -13.31 12.87 -13.63
N THR A 221 -12.33 12.12 -14.12
CA THR A 221 -11.04 12.70 -14.57
C THR A 221 -11.24 13.64 -15.76
N LEU A 222 -12.04 13.23 -16.74
CA LEU A 222 -12.40 14.12 -17.88
C LEU A 222 -13.17 15.36 -17.41
N ARG A 223 -14.11 15.22 -16.49
CA ARG A 223 -14.82 16.35 -15.89
C ARG A 223 -13.86 17.32 -15.22
N SER A 224 -12.96 16.81 -14.40
CA SER A 224 -11.94 17.60 -13.73
C SER A 224 -10.99 18.27 -14.72
N PHE A 225 -10.62 17.59 -15.81
CA PHE A 225 -9.76 18.12 -16.85
C PHE A 225 -10.36 19.39 -17.50
N TYR A 226 -11.66 19.35 -17.83
CA TYR A 226 -12.36 20.49 -18.42
C TYR A 226 -12.62 21.59 -17.39
N LEU A 227 -13.08 21.26 -16.19
CA LEU A 227 -13.29 22.23 -15.10
C LEU A 227 -12.02 22.97 -14.75
N ASN A 228 -10.88 22.30 -14.74
CA ASN A 228 -9.58 22.91 -14.42
C ASN A 228 -9.05 23.81 -15.56
N ARG A 229 -9.67 23.76 -16.75
CA ARG A 229 -9.33 24.59 -17.90
C ARG A 229 -10.37 25.68 -18.21
N GLY A 230 -11.35 25.83 -17.32
CA GLY A 230 -12.34 26.90 -17.39
C GLY A 230 -13.69 26.52 -17.98
N TYR A 231 -13.90 25.28 -18.34
CA TYR A 231 -15.16 24.82 -18.93
C TYR A 231 -16.16 24.46 -17.84
N LEU A 232 -16.72 25.49 -17.21
CA LEU A 232 -17.62 25.37 -16.05
C LEU A 232 -18.91 24.58 -16.36
N GLU A 233 -19.42 24.71 -17.58
CA GLU A 233 -20.65 24.06 -18.04
C GLU A 233 -20.37 22.74 -18.79
N PHE A 234 -19.17 22.16 -18.64
CA PHE A 234 -18.85 20.84 -19.18
C PHE A 234 -19.81 19.77 -18.68
N GLY A 235 -20.32 18.97 -19.58
CA GLY A 235 -21.21 17.86 -19.27
C GLY A 235 -20.94 16.62 -20.12
N ILE A 236 -21.10 15.45 -19.54
CA ILE A 236 -21.12 14.18 -20.25
C ILE A 236 -22.60 13.86 -20.52
N GLU A 237 -23.01 13.94 -21.78
CA GLU A 237 -24.40 13.75 -22.17
C GLU A 237 -24.80 12.28 -22.22
N SER A 238 -23.90 11.41 -22.70
CA SER A 238 -24.11 9.98 -22.69
C SER A 238 -22.83 9.18 -22.61
N THR A 239 -22.93 8.00 -22.03
CA THR A 239 -21.87 6.99 -21.96
C THR A 239 -22.46 5.68 -22.49
N GLN A 240 -22.08 5.30 -23.68
CA GLN A 240 -22.52 4.06 -24.31
C GLN A 240 -21.40 3.02 -24.25
N VAL A 241 -21.70 1.85 -23.72
CA VAL A 241 -20.80 0.72 -23.64
C VAL A 241 -21.44 -0.45 -24.37
N SER A 242 -20.86 -0.87 -25.49
CA SER A 242 -21.28 -2.04 -26.23
C SER A 242 -20.24 -3.15 -26.13
N ILE A 243 -20.74 -4.38 -26.08
CA ILE A 243 -19.93 -5.58 -25.91
C ILE A 243 -20.21 -6.45 -27.13
N ASP A 244 -19.16 -7.03 -27.70
CA ASP A 244 -19.31 -7.94 -28.83
C ASP A 244 -20.04 -9.24 -28.42
N PRO A 245 -20.57 -10.02 -29.39
CA PRO A 245 -21.30 -11.26 -29.11
C PRO A 245 -20.45 -12.28 -28.34
N ASP A 246 -19.13 -12.32 -28.56
CA ASP A 246 -18.20 -13.23 -27.89
C ASP A 246 -17.84 -12.78 -26.49
N ARG A 247 -18.28 -11.57 -26.07
CA ARG A 247 -18.05 -10.96 -24.76
C ARG A 247 -16.55 -10.73 -24.40
N GLU A 248 -15.71 -10.60 -25.40
CA GLU A 248 -14.28 -10.39 -25.26
C GLU A 248 -13.87 -8.95 -25.56
N LYS A 249 -14.65 -8.21 -26.37
CA LYS A 249 -14.33 -6.85 -26.78
C LYS A 249 -15.39 -5.86 -26.32
N VAL A 250 -14.93 -4.72 -25.85
CA VAL A 250 -15.77 -3.62 -25.39
C VAL A 250 -15.46 -2.37 -26.21
N TYR A 251 -16.53 -1.71 -26.62
CA TYR A 251 -16.49 -0.44 -27.33
C TYR A 251 -17.13 0.61 -26.40
N VAL A 252 -16.42 1.69 -26.14
CA VAL A 252 -16.90 2.78 -25.28
C VAL A 252 -17.06 4.03 -26.14
N THR A 253 -18.24 4.63 -26.11
CA THR A 253 -18.50 5.91 -26.77
C THR A 253 -19.00 6.91 -25.74
N LEU A 254 -18.25 8.01 -25.57
CA LEU A 254 -18.56 9.11 -24.68
C LEU A 254 -19.05 10.29 -25.51
N THR A 255 -20.26 10.77 -25.27
CA THR A 255 -20.74 12.01 -25.87
C THR A 255 -20.62 13.12 -24.84
N ILE A 256 -19.85 14.13 -25.16
CA ILE A 256 -19.57 15.25 -24.28
C ILE A 256 -20.08 16.56 -24.86
N ARG A 257 -20.40 17.50 -23.97
CA ARG A 257 -20.65 18.91 -24.29
C ARG A 257 -19.62 19.75 -23.54
N GLU A 258 -18.72 20.39 -24.30
CA GLU A 258 -17.58 21.12 -23.71
C GLU A 258 -18.01 22.39 -22.98
N GLY A 259 -19.03 23.08 -23.49
CA GLY A 259 -19.44 24.41 -23.01
C GLY A 259 -18.47 25.50 -23.42
N GLU A 260 -18.64 26.67 -22.82
CA GLU A 260 -17.77 27.81 -23.05
C GLU A 260 -16.70 27.92 -21.96
N ARG A 261 -15.58 28.59 -22.29
CA ARG A 261 -14.47 28.80 -21.36
C ARG A 261 -14.68 30.06 -20.55
N TYR A 262 -14.73 29.94 -19.23
CA TYR A 262 -14.98 31.00 -18.28
C TYR A 262 -13.68 31.51 -17.62
N LYS A 263 -13.65 32.83 -17.38
CA LYS A 263 -12.63 33.49 -16.54
C LYS A 263 -13.25 33.92 -15.22
N VAL A 264 -12.46 33.93 -14.17
CA VAL A 264 -12.87 34.47 -12.88
C VAL A 264 -12.79 35.98 -12.93
N ARG A 265 -13.92 36.67 -12.75
CA ARG A 265 -13.96 38.14 -12.71
C ARG A 265 -13.62 38.64 -11.32
N ASP A 266 -14.27 38.06 -10.30
CA ASP A 266 -14.05 38.50 -8.91
C ASP A 266 -14.21 37.33 -7.93
N LEU A 267 -13.54 37.43 -6.76
CA LEU A 267 -13.63 36.53 -5.64
C LEU A 267 -13.92 37.34 -4.38
N LYS A 268 -15.17 37.26 -3.92
CA LYS A 268 -15.67 37.97 -2.74
C LYS A 268 -15.74 37.04 -1.54
N PHE A 269 -15.54 37.61 -0.37
CA PHE A 269 -15.79 36.91 0.87
C PHE A 269 -17.14 37.35 1.44
N GLY A 270 -17.95 36.37 1.85
CA GLY A 270 -19.20 36.56 2.55
C GLY A 270 -19.18 35.87 3.91
N GLY A 271 -20.20 36.13 4.72
CA GLY A 271 -20.30 35.55 6.08
C GLY A 271 -19.36 36.21 7.08
N ASN A 272 -18.84 35.41 8.02
CA ASN A 272 -17.98 35.92 9.09
C ASN A 272 -16.51 35.60 8.82
N THR A 273 -15.78 36.57 8.35
CA THR A 273 -14.35 36.45 8.00
C THR A 273 -13.40 36.61 9.21
N LEU A 274 -13.93 36.89 10.40
CA LEU A 274 -13.13 37.20 11.61
C LEU A 274 -12.12 38.34 11.40
N GLY A 275 -12.35 39.23 10.45
CA GLY A 275 -11.41 40.30 10.07
C GLY A 275 -10.13 39.82 9.37
N ARG A 276 -10.09 38.57 8.86
CA ARG A 276 -8.90 37.96 8.24
C ARG A 276 -8.95 37.93 6.72
N GLU A 277 -9.69 38.81 6.10
CA GLU A 277 -9.87 38.80 4.64
C GLU A 277 -8.55 38.88 3.85
N GLU A 278 -7.58 39.64 4.32
CA GLU A 278 -6.26 39.74 3.67
C GLU A 278 -5.50 38.41 3.73
N GLN A 279 -5.62 37.68 4.85
CA GLN A 279 -5.01 36.35 4.98
C GLN A 279 -5.70 35.36 4.05
N PHE A 280 -7.02 35.35 3.99
CA PHE A 280 -7.78 34.48 3.10
C PHE A 280 -7.52 34.81 1.64
N ARG A 281 -7.35 36.10 1.29
CA ARG A 281 -6.98 36.52 -0.05
C ARG A 281 -5.60 35.98 -0.47
N LYS A 282 -4.65 35.88 0.46
CA LYS A 282 -3.33 35.26 0.20
C LYS A 282 -3.43 33.74 0.07
N ALA A 283 -4.42 33.13 0.73
CA ALA A 283 -4.66 31.68 0.67
C ALA A 283 -5.33 31.23 -0.65
N LEU A 284 -5.89 32.18 -1.44
CA LEU A 284 -6.52 31.86 -2.71
C LEU A 284 -5.51 31.37 -3.74
N ALA A 285 -5.72 30.18 -4.25
CA ALA A 285 -4.98 29.63 -5.39
C ALA A 285 -5.51 30.16 -6.73
N LEU A 286 -6.74 30.72 -6.74
CA LEU A 286 -7.42 31.30 -7.88
C LEU A 286 -7.47 32.82 -7.73
N ARG A 287 -7.23 33.57 -8.80
CA ARG A 287 -7.17 35.05 -8.78
C ARG A 287 -8.11 35.64 -9.81
N PRO A 288 -8.61 36.88 -9.62
CA PRO A 288 -9.32 37.60 -10.65
C PRO A 288 -8.49 37.70 -11.95
N GLY A 289 -9.13 37.42 -13.08
CA GLY A 289 -8.50 37.35 -14.40
C GLY A 289 -8.00 35.96 -14.80
N ASP A 290 -7.84 35.05 -13.83
CA ASP A 290 -7.46 33.67 -14.13
C ASP A 290 -8.57 32.92 -14.91
N THR A 291 -8.15 31.96 -15.70
CA THR A 291 -9.08 30.94 -16.19
C THR A 291 -9.61 30.16 -15.00
N PHE A 292 -10.93 29.94 -14.95
CA PHE A 292 -11.53 29.15 -13.88
C PHE A 292 -10.88 27.76 -13.77
N SER A 293 -10.71 27.31 -12.56
CA SER A 293 -10.20 25.97 -12.23
C SER A 293 -10.89 25.45 -10.97
N GLY A 294 -11.61 24.36 -11.11
CA GLY A 294 -12.30 23.71 -10.00
C GLY A 294 -11.33 23.26 -8.90
N GLU A 295 -10.18 22.72 -9.30
CA GLU A 295 -9.11 22.29 -8.39
C GLU A 295 -8.59 23.45 -7.56
N LYS A 296 -8.28 24.60 -8.19
CA LYS A 296 -7.78 25.79 -7.48
C LYS A 296 -8.84 26.35 -6.53
N LEU A 297 -10.12 26.30 -6.92
CA LEU A 297 -11.22 26.73 -6.04
C LEU A 297 -11.29 25.84 -4.79
N THR A 298 -11.33 24.52 -4.95
CA THR A 298 -11.36 23.56 -3.84
C THR A 298 -10.10 23.65 -2.96
N GLN A 299 -8.92 23.88 -3.56
CA GLN A 299 -7.69 24.14 -2.81
C GLN A 299 -7.80 25.41 -1.96
N SER A 300 -8.42 26.47 -2.51
CA SER A 300 -8.65 27.72 -1.78
C SER A 300 -9.61 27.53 -0.59
N GLU A 301 -10.74 26.85 -0.83
CA GLU A 301 -11.71 26.50 0.20
C GLU A 301 -11.06 25.71 1.34
N LYS A 302 -10.35 24.63 0.96
CA LYS A 302 -9.64 23.78 1.91
C LYS A 302 -8.61 24.57 2.71
N LYS A 303 -7.82 25.40 2.06
CA LYS A 303 -6.78 26.19 2.72
C LYS A 303 -7.38 27.18 3.74
N ILE A 304 -8.49 27.86 3.40
CA ILE A 304 -9.19 28.75 4.34
C ILE A 304 -9.76 27.95 5.51
N THR A 305 -10.37 26.82 5.27
CA THR A 305 -10.89 25.92 6.32
C THR A 305 -9.78 25.42 7.23
N ASP A 306 -8.66 25.00 6.68
CA ASP A 306 -7.48 24.54 7.43
C ASP A 306 -6.89 25.71 8.25
N ASP A 307 -6.76 26.92 7.69
CA ASP A 307 -6.28 28.12 8.40
C ASP A 307 -7.20 28.50 9.60
N LEU A 308 -8.52 28.35 9.44
CA LEU A 308 -9.47 28.53 10.52
C LEU A 308 -9.36 27.42 11.57
N GLY A 309 -9.19 26.18 11.11
CA GLY A 309 -8.98 25.02 11.98
C GLY A 309 -7.71 25.15 12.82
N ALA A 310 -6.61 25.67 12.25
CA ALA A 310 -5.35 25.89 12.97
C ALA A 310 -5.46 26.90 14.14
N ILE A 311 -6.52 27.71 14.17
CA ILE A 311 -6.79 28.68 15.25
C ILE A 311 -7.99 28.34 16.12
N GLY A 312 -8.46 27.10 16.05
CA GLY A 312 -9.46 26.56 16.96
C GLY A 312 -10.87 26.36 16.41
N TYR A 313 -11.14 26.68 15.17
CA TYR A 313 -12.48 26.56 14.59
C TYR A 313 -12.68 25.18 13.96
N ALA A 314 -13.06 24.20 14.80
CA ALA A 314 -13.17 22.79 14.43
C ALA A 314 -14.22 22.47 13.35
N PHE A 315 -15.24 23.33 13.20
CA PHE A 315 -16.38 23.13 12.34
C PHE A 315 -16.53 24.26 11.31
N ALA A 316 -15.42 24.95 11.00
CA ALA A 316 -15.41 25.97 9.97
C ALA A 316 -15.82 25.39 8.62
N SER A 317 -16.65 26.14 7.90
CA SER A 317 -17.07 25.79 6.54
C SER A 317 -16.91 26.98 5.60
N VAL A 318 -16.56 26.68 4.35
CA VAL A 318 -16.47 27.66 3.26
C VAL A 318 -17.34 27.16 2.13
N ASN A 319 -18.37 27.92 1.78
CA ASN A 319 -19.31 27.54 0.71
C ASN A 319 -19.19 28.52 -0.46
N PRO A 320 -18.63 28.10 -1.61
CA PRO A 320 -18.50 28.95 -2.80
C PRO A 320 -19.84 29.01 -3.54
N VAL A 321 -20.35 30.22 -3.74
CA VAL A 321 -21.57 30.48 -4.51
C VAL A 321 -21.17 31.17 -5.83
N PRO A 322 -21.37 30.51 -6.99
CA PRO A 322 -21.07 31.10 -8.29
C PRO A 322 -22.18 32.05 -8.76
N THR A 323 -21.77 33.12 -9.42
CA THR A 323 -22.64 33.99 -10.24
C THR A 323 -22.05 34.01 -11.65
N ILE A 324 -22.75 33.40 -12.60
CA ILE A 324 -22.26 33.17 -13.96
C ILE A 324 -22.81 34.25 -14.89
N ASP A 325 -21.93 34.99 -15.56
CA ASP A 325 -22.24 35.88 -16.68
C ASP A 325 -21.91 35.16 -18.00
N ARG A 326 -22.93 34.57 -18.63
CA ARG A 326 -22.78 33.80 -19.87
C ARG A 326 -22.41 34.66 -21.07
N GLU A 327 -22.86 35.91 -21.11
CA GLU A 327 -22.57 36.79 -22.22
C GLU A 327 -21.10 37.22 -22.27
N LYS A 328 -20.54 37.52 -21.09
CA LYS A 328 -19.13 37.90 -20.96
C LYS A 328 -18.22 36.68 -20.75
N ARG A 329 -18.75 35.50 -20.53
CA ARG A 329 -18.01 34.27 -20.18
C ARG A 329 -17.17 34.46 -18.92
N GLU A 330 -17.78 35.09 -17.92
CA GLU A 330 -17.14 35.39 -16.65
C GLU A 330 -17.92 34.76 -15.49
N VAL A 331 -17.23 34.45 -14.41
CA VAL A 331 -17.84 33.94 -13.18
C VAL A 331 -17.30 34.69 -11.98
N ASP A 332 -18.20 35.11 -11.11
CA ASP A 332 -17.87 35.60 -9.76
C ASP A 332 -18.13 34.48 -8.77
N TYR A 333 -17.29 34.37 -7.77
CA TYR A 333 -17.53 33.49 -6.64
C TYR A 333 -17.63 34.32 -5.34
N THR A 334 -18.67 34.06 -4.57
CA THR A 334 -18.76 34.52 -3.19
C THR A 334 -18.46 33.35 -2.28
N LEU A 335 -17.31 33.39 -1.61
CA LEU A 335 -16.89 32.41 -0.62
C LEU A 335 -17.56 32.74 0.71
N ASN A 336 -18.68 32.09 1.01
CA ASN A 336 -19.38 32.30 2.27
C ASN A 336 -18.70 31.51 3.38
N ILE A 337 -18.09 32.23 4.33
CA ILE A 337 -17.31 31.68 5.43
C ILE A 337 -18.18 31.66 6.68
N ASP A 338 -18.34 30.46 7.24
CA ASP A 338 -18.90 30.26 8.58
C ASP A 338 -17.84 29.57 9.45
N PRO A 339 -17.16 30.29 10.32
CA PRO A 339 -16.15 29.73 11.21
C PRO A 339 -16.76 28.84 12.31
N GLY A 340 -18.05 28.98 12.61
CA GLY A 340 -18.65 28.35 13.77
C GLY A 340 -18.09 28.91 15.09
N ARG A 341 -18.00 28.08 16.12
CA ARG A 341 -17.41 28.44 17.42
C ARG A 341 -16.01 27.85 17.57
N ARG A 342 -15.16 28.55 18.31
CA ARG A 342 -13.84 28.05 18.68
C ARG A 342 -14.00 26.94 19.72
N ALA A 343 -13.30 25.80 19.51
CA ALA A 343 -13.49 24.60 20.31
C ALA A 343 -12.20 24.08 20.95
N TYR A 344 -12.33 23.49 22.13
CA TYR A 344 -11.29 22.68 22.78
C TYR A 344 -11.49 21.22 22.46
N VAL A 345 -10.39 20.48 22.34
CA VAL A 345 -10.44 19.02 22.28
C VAL A 345 -10.70 18.48 23.68
N ARG A 346 -11.89 17.95 23.91
CA ARG A 346 -12.28 17.39 25.20
C ARG A 346 -11.65 16.02 25.42
N ARG A 347 -11.75 15.14 24.42
CA ARG A 347 -11.34 13.74 24.53
C ARG A 347 -10.84 13.23 23.19
N ILE A 348 -9.82 12.36 23.24
CA ILE A 348 -9.33 11.63 22.08
C ILE A 348 -9.58 10.14 22.31
N THR A 349 -10.48 9.57 21.51
CA THR A 349 -10.83 8.15 21.56
C THR A 349 -10.15 7.43 20.40
N ILE A 350 -9.48 6.32 20.70
CA ILE A 350 -8.84 5.45 19.70
C ILE A 350 -9.71 4.21 19.54
N ALA A 351 -9.96 3.80 18.29
CA ALA A 351 -10.79 2.66 17.98
C ALA A 351 -10.24 1.87 16.79
N GLY A 352 -10.44 0.55 16.79
CA GLY A 352 -10.00 -0.34 15.72
C GLY A 352 -8.64 -0.99 15.96
N ASN A 353 -7.92 -0.61 17.02
CA ASN A 353 -6.66 -1.23 17.43
C ASN A 353 -6.93 -2.48 18.28
N GLN A 354 -6.85 -3.64 17.67
CA GLN A 354 -7.08 -4.94 18.34
C GLN A 354 -5.77 -5.58 18.83
N ARG A 355 -4.67 -5.34 18.12
CA ARG A 355 -3.33 -5.88 18.42
C ARG A 355 -2.42 -4.79 18.95
N THR A 356 -2.43 -3.61 18.32
CA THR A 356 -1.58 -2.49 18.70
C THR A 356 -2.09 -1.85 19.98
N ARG A 357 -1.22 -1.65 20.95
CA ARG A 357 -1.54 -0.99 22.21
C ARG A 357 -1.93 0.48 21.98
N ASP A 358 -2.86 0.99 22.77
CA ASP A 358 -3.35 2.38 22.71
C ASP A 358 -2.20 3.39 22.81
N GLU A 359 -1.25 3.13 23.71
CA GLU A 359 -0.07 4.00 23.93
C GLU A 359 0.77 4.22 22.65
N VAL A 360 0.83 3.20 21.77
CA VAL A 360 1.59 3.27 20.52
C VAL A 360 1.02 4.29 19.54
N ILE A 361 -0.31 4.41 19.50
CA ILE A 361 -1.01 5.40 18.68
C ILE A 361 -0.97 6.75 19.38
N ARG A 362 -1.28 6.79 20.68
CA ARG A 362 -1.43 8.01 21.48
C ARG A 362 -0.14 8.83 21.52
N ARG A 363 1.03 8.20 21.61
CA ARG A 363 2.34 8.88 21.60
C ARG A 363 2.67 9.58 20.27
N GLU A 364 2.03 9.18 19.18
CA GLU A 364 2.19 9.83 17.88
C GLU A 364 1.32 11.07 17.71
N LEU A 365 0.32 11.26 18.56
CA LEU A 365 -0.56 12.41 18.48
C LEU A 365 0.16 13.70 18.90
N ARG A 366 -0.08 14.77 18.17
CA ARG A 366 0.43 16.13 18.44
C ARG A 366 -0.67 17.08 18.90
N GLN A 367 -1.93 16.72 18.64
CA GLN A 367 -3.08 17.33 19.28
C GLN A 367 -3.31 16.66 20.64
N PHE A 368 -3.48 17.45 21.70
CA PHE A 368 -3.70 16.96 23.06
C PHE A 368 -5.11 17.28 23.53
N GLU A 369 -5.60 16.48 24.46
CA GLU A 369 -6.82 16.76 25.22
C GLU A 369 -6.64 18.03 26.07
N GLY A 370 -7.70 18.81 26.23
CA GLY A 370 -7.68 20.09 26.96
C GLY A 370 -7.05 21.26 26.17
N ALA A 371 -6.44 21.00 25.02
CA ALA A 371 -5.89 22.05 24.17
C ALA A 371 -6.92 22.57 23.16
N TRP A 372 -6.69 23.78 22.64
CA TRP A 372 -7.44 24.27 21.49
C TRP A 372 -7.31 23.31 20.32
N PHE A 373 -8.43 23.12 19.60
CA PHE A 373 -8.42 22.40 18.34
C PHE A 373 -7.40 23.04 17.37
N ASP A 374 -6.65 22.22 16.68
CA ASP A 374 -5.62 22.65 15.73
C ASP A 374 -5.56 21.64 14.59
N SER A 375 -6.06 22.03 13.41
CA SER A 375 -6.12 21.17 12.22
C SER A 375 -4.74 20.73 11.76
N ASP A 376 -3.71 21.58 11.89
CA ASP A 376 -2.35 21.24 11.47
C ASP A 376 -1.77 20.15 12.39
N LYS A 377 -2.01 20.25 13.70
CA LYS A 377 -1.58 19.21 14.66
C LYS A 377 -2.34 17.89 14.44
N ILE A 378 -3.61 17.95 14.06
CA ILE A 378 -4.40 16.76 13.75
C ILE A 378 -3.90 16.10 12.46
N ALA A 379 -3.65 16.88 11.42
CA ALA A 379 -3.06 16.38 10.18
C ALA A 379 -1.68 15.73 10.43
N LEU A 380 -0.82 16.42 11.20
CA LEU A 380 0.48 15.87 11.60
C LEU A 380 0.34 14.58 12.42
N SER A 381 -0.64 14.52 13.33
CA SER A 381 -0.93 13.32 14.13
C SER A 381 -1.32 12.15 13.23
N ARG A 382 -2.21 12.37 12.26
CA ARG A 382 -2.60 11.36 11.29
C ARG A 382 -1.40 10.86 10.50
N ASP A 383 -0.61 11.77 9.92
CA ASP A 383 0.56 11.45 9.12
C ASP A 383 1.60 10.66 9.91
N ARG A 384 1.75 10.95 11.21
CA ARG A 384 2.66 10.21 12.10
C ARG A 384 2.16 8.80 12.37
N VAL A 385 0.87 8.64 12.65
CA VAL A 385 0.26 7.31 12.85
C VAL A 385 0.30 6.48 11.55
N GLU A 386 0.05 7.09 10.39
CA GLU A 386 0.19 6.44 9.08
C GLU A 386 1.64 5.98 8.81
N ARG A 387 2.64 6.80 9.17
CA ARG A 387 4.07 6.47 9.00
C ARG A 387 4.53 5.28 9.83
N LEU A 388 3.84 4.91 10.89
CA LEU A 388 4.13 3.66 11.62
C LEU A 388 4.04 2.44 10.70
N GLY A 389 3.16 2.51 9.69
CA GLY A 389 2.97 1.42 8.74
C GLY A 389 2.20 0.23 9.31
N TYR A 390 1.56 0.35 10.48
CA TYR A 390 0.80 -0.71 11.14
C TYR A 390 -0.66 -0.74 10.70
N PHE A 391 -1.11 0.31 10.02
CA PHE A 391 -2.51 0.52 9.66
C PHE A 391 -2.68 0.62 8.15
N GLN A 392 -3.76 0.06 7.64
CA GLN A 392 -4.20 0.20 6.25
C GLN A 392 -4.87 1.55 6.03
N ASP A 393 -5.59 2.03 7.07
CA ASP A 393 -6.31 3.28 7.04
C ASP A 393 -6.28 3.94 8.42
N VAL A 394 -6.14 5.27 8.45
CA VAL A 394 -6.14 6.10 9.65
C VAL A 394 -7.04 7.30 9.40
N GLN A 395 -8.13 7.37 10.13
CA GLN A 395 -9.08 8.48 10.06
C GLN A 395 -9.16 9.19 11.39
N ILE A 396 -8.99 10.51 11.40
CA ILE A 396 -9.25 11.34 12.57
C ILE A 396 -10.45 12.22 12.25
N SER A 397 -11.52 12.03 12.96
CA SER A 397 -12.77 12.76 12.76
C SER A 397 -13.15 13.58 13.97
N ASN A 398 -13.73 14.75 13.71
CA ASN A 398 -14.24 15.67 14.71
C ASN A 398 -15.66 15.27 15.08
N VAL A 399 -15.92 14.95 16.32
CA VAL A 399 -17.23 14.56 16.83
C VAL A 399 -17.77 15.69 17.73
N PRO A 400 -18.86 16.36 17.34
CA PRO A 400 -19.47 17.39 18.17
C PRO A 400 -19.93 16.82 19.52
N VAL A 401 -19.73 17.59 20.59
CA VAL A 401 -20.22 17.22 21.91
C VAL A 401 -21.63 17.75 22.08
N PRO A 402 -22.67 16.92 22.27
CA PRO A 402 -24.04 17.36 22.40
C PRO A 402 -24.20 18.34 23.55
N GLY A 403 -24.83 19.51 23.28
CA GLY A 403 -25.10 20.54 24.29
C GLY A 403 -23.90 21.41 24.70
N VAL A 404 -22.70 21.16 24.15
CA VAL A 404 -21.47 21.90 24.49
C VAL A 404 -20.78 22.36 23.21
N PRO A 405 -21.12 23.55 22.68
CA PRO A 405 -20.69 23.97 21.34
C PRO A 405 -19.23 24.43 21.25
N ASP A 406 -18.52 24.59 22.37
CA ASP A 406 -17.12 24.97 22.49
C ASP A 406 -16.18 23.76 22.73
N GLN A 407 -16.71 22.53 22.62
CA GLN A 407 -15.92 21.30 22.77
C GLN A 407 -16.12 20.37 21.59
N VAL A 408 -15.05 19.65 21.30
CA VAL A 408 -15.00 18.64 20.24
C VAL A 408 -14.29 17.38 20.75
N ASP A 409 -14.85 16.21 20.49
CA ASP A 409 -14.15 14.95 20.67
C ASP A 409 -13.45 14.57 19.36
N LEU A 410 -12.26 13.99 19.47
CA LEU A 410 -11.56 13.41 18.32
C LEU A 410 -11.71 11.89 18.38
N LEU A 411 -12.16 11.30 17.27
CA LEU A 411 -12.18 9.86 17.07
C LEU A 411 -11.07 9.48 16.10
N VAL A 412 -10.04 8.82 16.62
CA VAL A 412 -8.95 8.23 15.85
C VAL A 412 -9.35 6.79 15.53
N LYS A 413 -9.85 6.56 14.33
CA LYS A 413 -10.24 5.23 13.86
C LYS A 413 -9.14 4.67 13.00
N VAL A 414 -8.63 3.49 13.37
CA VAL A 414 -7.59 2.79 12.63
C VAL A 414 -8.10 1.45 12.11
N THR A 415 -7.57 1.02 10.98
CA THR A 415 -7.77 -0.33 10.45
C THR A 415 -6.42 -1.01 10.40
N GLU A 416 -6.20 -1.99 11.27
CA GLU A 416 -4.92 -2.69 11.36
C GLU A 416 -4.65 -3.56 10.13
N ARG A 417 -3.38 -3.65 9.77
CA ARG A 417 -2.87 -4.62 8.79
C ARG A 417 -1.86 -5.55 9.46
N PRO A 418 -1.59 -6.74 8.90
CA PRO A 418 -0.46 -7.55 9.34
C PRO A 418 0.83 -6.74 9.22
N THR A 419 1.60 -6.66 10.31
CA THR A 419 2.85 -5.89 10.40
C THR A 419 4.08 -6.74 10.15
N GLY A 420 4.06 -8.00 10.64
CA GLY A 420 5.12 -8.95 10.40
C GLY A 420 5.19 -9.41 8.97
N ASN A 421 6.38 -9.37 8.41
CA ASN A 421 6.65 -9.97 7.12
C ASN A 421 7.81 -10.96 7.21
N MET A 422 7.66 -12.08 6.53
CA MET A 422 8.74 -13.01 6.27
C MET A 422 9.06 -12.94 4.78
N THR A 423 10.27 -12.55 4.48
CA THR A 423 10.70 -12.39 3.10
C THR A 423 11.68 -13.49 2.72
N PHE A 424 11.40 -14.09 1.58
CA PHE A 424 12.32 -14.96 0.86
C PHE A 424 12.73 -14.24 -0.41
N GLY A 425 13.96 -13.79 -0.47
CA GLY A 425 14.50 -13.06 -1.61
C GLY A 425 15.54 -13.89 -2.35
N ALA A 426 15.52 -13.81 -3.67
CA ALA A 426 16.61 -14.25 -4.51
C ALA A 426 16.99 -13.09 -5.43
N GLY A 427 18.25 -12.74 -5.46
CA GLY A 427 18.76 -11.65 -6.27
C GLY A 427 20.01 -12.08 -7.06
N TYR A 428 20.31 -11.33 -8.07
CA TYR A 428 21.56 -11.44 -8.80
C TYR A 428 22.08 -10.05 -9.15
N SER A 429 23.35 -9.83 -8.86
CA SER A 429 24.04 -8.63 -9.34
C SER A 429 25.37 -8.97 -9.96
N THR A 430 25.90 -8.07 -10.75
CA THR A 430 27.25 -8.20 -11.30
C THR A 430 28.32 -8.19 -10.22
N THR A 431 28.03 -7.57 -9.06
CA THR A 431 28.91 -7.48 -7.89
C THR A 431 28.79 -8.69 -6.98
N ASP A 432 27.57 -9.00 -6.51
CA ASP A 432 27.34 -9.99 -5.44
C ASP A 432 27.06 -11.40 -5.97
N LYS A 433 26.89 -11.52 -7.31
CA LYS A 433 26.46 -12.77 -7.96
C LYS A 433 25.08 -13.21 -7.43
N LEU A 434 24.87 -14.49 -7.21
CA LEU A 434 23.62 -15.00 -6.62
C LEU A 434 23.57 -14.66 -5.13
N LEU A 435 22.45 -14.07 -4.73
CA LEU A 435 22.11 -13.66 -3.39
C LEU A 435 20.79 -14.32 -2.97
N LEU A 436 20.79 -14.99 -1.82
CA LEU A 436 19.58 -15.51 -1.20
C LEU A 436 19.40 -14.84 0.16
N THR A 437 18.23 -14.27 0.40
CA THR A 437 17.88 -13.59 1.64
C THR A 437 16.68 -14.23 2.28
N VAL A 438 16.75 -14.49 3.57
CA VAL A 438 15.63 -14.81 4.43
C VAL A 438 15.60 -13.75 5.52
N ALA A 439 14.53 -12.98 5.57
CA ALA A 439 14.35 -11.97 6.59
C ALA A 439 12.98 -12.11 7.26
N LEU A 440 12.98 -12.03 8.57
CA LEU A 440 11.80 -11.82 9.40
C LEU A 440 11.88 -10.42 9.97
N ASN A 441 10.91 -9.59 9.70
CA ASN A 441 10.80 -8.26 10.27
C ASN A 441 9.41 -8.04 10.86
N GLU A 442 9.34 -7.77 12.14
CA GLU A 442 8.11 -7.49 12.87
C GLU A 442 8.21 -6.10 13.53
N PRO A 443 7.74 -5.04 12.84
CA PRO A 443 7.87 -3.67 13.34
C PRO A 443 6.91 -3.30 14.47
N ASN A 444 5.96 -4.15 14.78
CA ASN A 444 5.04 -3.98 15.90
C ASN A 444 5.01 -5.23 16.79
N PHE A 445 6.19 -5.67 17.23
CA PHE A 445 6.37 -6.90 17.98
C PHE A 445 5.48 -6.92 19.22
N LEU A 446 4.58 -7.91 19.29
CA LEU A 446 3.58 -8.09 20.35
C LEU A 446 2.70 -6.84 20.58
N GLY A 447 2.52 -6.00 19.56
CA GLY A 447 1.68 -4.80 19.66
C GLY A 447 2.29 -3.64 20.43
N THR A 448 3.56 -3.72 20.81
CA THR A 448 4.26 -2.71 21.63
C THR A 448 4.82 -1.54 20.80
N GLY A 449 4.79 -1.66 19.48
CA GLY A 449 5.46 -0.73 18.58
C GLY A 449 6.99 -0.92 18.51
N ASN A 450 7.53 -1.94 19.18
CA ASN A 450 8.94 -2.29 19.10
C ASN A 450 9.19 -3.14 17.85
N THR A 451 10.38 -3.00 17.27
CA THR A 451 10.76 -3.76 16.07
C THR A 451 11.67 -4.93 16.46
N PHE A 452 11.32 -6.11 15.98
CA PHE A 452 12.18 -7.29 16.05
C PHE A 452 12.53 -7.74 14.64
N GLY A 453 13.83 -7.93 14.38
CA GLY A 453 14.33 -8.34 13.08
C GLY A 453 15.31 -9.49 13.16
N VAL A 454 15.19 -10.44 12.22
CA VAL A 454 16.20 -11.47 11.96
C VAL A 454 16.46 -11.48 10.46
N GLU A 455 17.70 -11.40 10.07
CA GLU A 455 18.10 -11.42 8.67
C GLU A 455 19.23 -12.43 8.46
N ILE A 456 19.06 -13.28 7.46
CA ILE A 456 20.10 -14.19 6.97
C ILE A 456 20.23 -13.96 5.46
N ASN A 457 21.40 -13.53 5.07
CA ASN A 457 21.73 -13.23 3.70
C ASN A 457 22.93 -14.11 3.27
N THR A 458 22.77 -14.88 2.20
CA THR A 458 23.80 -15.81 1.73
C THR A 458 24.16 -15.50 0.29
N GLY A 459 25.12 -14.63 0.09
CA GLY A 459 25.73 -14.35 -1.21
C GLY A 459 27.09 -15.06 -1.40
N LYS A 460 27.55 -15.13 -2.62
CA LYS A 460 28.92 -15.61 -2.89
C LYS A 460 29.96 -14.65 -2.35
N THR A 461 29.75 -13.34 -2.50
CA THR A 461 30.64 -12.28 -2.04
C THR A 461 30.43 -11.94 -0.57
N GLN A 462 29.19 -11.81 -0.15
CA GLN A 462 28.86 -11.42 1.23
C GLN A 462 27.83 -12.38 1.84
N ARG A 463 28.07 -12.75 3.11
CA ARG A 463 27.12 -13.49 3.94
C ARG A 463 26.91 -12.72 5.23
N THR A 464 25.66 -12.54 5.62
CA THR A 464 25.32 -11.83 6.85
C THR A 464 24.26 -12.61 7.61
N ALA A 465 24.42 -12.72 8.92
CA ALA A 465 23.36 -13.12 9.83
C ALA A 465 23.25 -12.05 10.91
N SER A 466 22.07 -11.54 11.16
CA SER A 466 21.83 -10.50 12.17
C SER A 466 20.53 -10.71 12.90
N VAL A 467 20.50 -10.29 14.16
CA VAL A 467 19.30 -10.17 15.00
C VAL A 467 19.30 -8.76 15.55
N SER A 468 18.17 -8.09 15.44
CA SER A 468 17.99 -6.72 15.92
C SER A 468 16.70 -6.58 16.74
N TYR A 469 16.76 -5.73 17.74
CA TYR A 469 15.61 -5.32 18.53
C TYR A 469 15.69 -3.82 18.75
N VAL A 470 14.60 -3.10 18.47
CA VAL A 470 14.55 -1.65 18.61
C VAL A 470 13.28 -1.24 19.35
N ASP A 471 13.44 -0.54 20.45
CA ASP A 471 12.38 0.19 21.11
C ASP A 471 12.43 1.66 20.61
N PRO A 472 11.47 2.10 19.79
CA PRO A 472 11.49 3.46 19.23
C PRO A 472 11.12 4.54 20.25
N TYR A 473 10.57 4.16 21.40
CA TYR A 473 10.19 5.05 22.49
C TYR A 473 10.71 4.56 23.84
N PHE A 474 12.00 4.27 23.91
CA PHE A 474 12.69 3.94 25.17
C PHE A 474 12.50 5.06 26.22
N THR A 475 12.41 6.30 25.77
CA THR A 475 11.97 7.43 26.57
C THR A 475 10.69 8.04 25.99
N ASN A 476 9.91 8.73 26.80
CA ASN A 476 8.66 9.39 26.37
C ASN A 476 8.88 10.46 25.29
N ASP A 477 10.08 11.01 25.19
CA ASP A 477 10.46 12.01 24.18
C ASP A 477 10.81 11.39 22.82
N GLY A 478 10.68 10.06 22.69
CA GLY A 478 10.93 9.35 21.45
C GLY A 478 12.40 9.02 21.18
N VAL A 479 13.25 9.00 22.23
CA VAL A 479 14.59 8.43 22.12
C VAL A 479 14.47 6.92 21.97
N SER A 480 15.02 6.38 20.90
CA SER A 480 15.01 4.94 20.65
C SER A 480 16.23 4.25 21.21
N LEU A 481 16.06 3.01 21.70
CA LEU A 481 17.14 2.11 22.08
C LEU A 481 17.11 0.88 21.18
N GLY A 482 18.20 0.62 20.46
CA GLY A 482 18.40 -0.57 19.65
C GLY A 482 19.49 -1.46 20.22
N ALA A 483 19.32 -2.77 20.06
CA ALA A 483 20.33 -3.79 20.33
C ALA A 483 20.51 -4.64 19.07
N ASP A 484 21.74 -4.84 18.64
CA ASP A 484 22.06 -5.56 17.42
C ASP A 484 23.11 -6.64 17.71
N LEU A 485 22.92 -7.84 17.15
CA LEU A 485 23.91 -8.91 17.10
C LEU A 485 24.11 -9.27 15.63
N TYR A 486 25.35 -9.37 15.18
CA TYR A 486 25.62 -9.72 13.79
C TYR A 486 26.89 -10.54 13.60
N SER A 487 26.88 -11.32 12.53
CA SER A 487 28.08 -11.94 11.96
C SER A 487 28.06 -11.78 10.45
N ARG A 488 29.11 -11.16 9.93
CA ARG A 488 29.25 -10.86 8.50
C ARG A 488 30.53 -11.49 7.97
N THR A 489 30.46 -12.16 6.84
CA THR A 489 31.60 -12.70 6.13
C THR A 489 31.66 -12.10 4.74
N PHE A 490 32.77 -11.45 4.42
CA PHE A 490 33.08 -10.94 3.09
C PHE A 490 34.13 -11.83 2.42
N ASN A 491 33.83 -12.28 1.20
CA ASN A 491 34.73 -13.10 0.41
C ASN A 491 35.32 -12.27 -0.73
N ALA A 492 36.56 -11.84 -0.58
CA ALA A 492 37.23 -10.95 -1.51
C ALA A 492 37.53 -11.63 -2.87
N SER A 493 37.76 -12.94 -2.90
CA SER A 493 38.07 -13.65 -4.14
C SER A 493 36.95 -13.60 -5.18
N ASN A 494 35.71 -13.54 -4.73
CA ASN A 494 34.56 -13.41 -5.62
C ASN A 494 34.35 -11.99 -6.20
N SER A 495 35.07 -11.01 -5.65
CA SER A 495 35.03 -9.60 -6.09
C SER A 495 36.31 -9.16 -6.82
N GLY A 496 37.25 -10.07 -7.09
CA GLY A 496 38.51 -9.74 -7.73
C GLY A 496 39.50 -8.96 -6.85
N LEU A 497 39.32 -9.01 -5.53
CA LEU A 497 40.13 -8.26 -4.55
C LEU A 497 41.23 -9.06 -3.90
N GLY A 498 41.51 -10.28 -4.39
CA GLY A 498 42.49 -11.22 -3.80
C GLY A 498 41.84 -12.39 -3.08
N ASP A 499 42.58 -13.43 -2.79
CA ASP A 499 42.06 -14.67 -2.21
C ASP A 499 42.11 -14.62 -0.66
N TYR A 500 41.10 -13.96 -0.08
CA TYR A 500 40.93 -13.89 1.35
C TYR A 500 39.44 -13.73 1.74
N ARG A 501 39.16 -13.98 3.01
CA ARG A 501 37.86 -13.73 3.63
C ARG A 501 38.03 -12.90 4.89
N ILE A 502 37.10 -11.99 5.12
CA ILE A 502 36.99 -11.21 6.34
C ILE A 502 35.72 -11.61 7.07
N ARG A 503 35.84 -12.06 8.30
CA ARG A 503 34.68 -12.31 9.16
C ARG A 503 34.67 -11.24 10.24
N SER A 504 33.51 -10.49 10.31
CA SER A 504 33.27 -9.51 11.37
C SER A 504 32.06 -9.97 12.16
N SER A 505 32.22 -10.16 13.47
CA SER A 505 31.13 -10.50 14.39
C SER A 505 31.04 -9.45 15.47
N GLY A 506 29.89 -9.00 15.84
CA GLY A 506 29.75 -7.92 16.81
C GLY A 506 28.38 -7.88 17.49
N ALA A 507 28.40 -7.17 18.61
CA ALA A 507 27.21 -6.80 19.38
C ALA A 507 27.23 -5.30 19.66
N GLY A 508 26.10 -4.64 19.55
CA GLY A 508 26.02 -3.20 19.72
C GLY A 508 24.73 -2.74 20.39
N LEU A 509 24.84 -1.62 21.09
CA LEU A 509 23.71 -0.83 21.56
C LEU A 509 23.70 0.50 20.84
N ARG A 510 22.53 0.98 20.48
CA ARG A 510 22.35 2.22 19.72
C ARG A 510 21.20 3.05 20.27
N LEU A 511 21.48 4.30 20.60
CA LEU A 511 20.50 5.31 20.95
C LEU A 511 20.19 6.14 19.69
N GLY A 512 18.91 6.35 19.39
CA GLY A 512 18.47 7.22 18.31
C GLY A 512 17.62 8.36 18.86
N ILE A 513 18.01 9.60 18.56
CA ILE A 513 17.37 10.80 19.06
C ILE A 513 16.70 11.52 17.87
N PRO A 514 15.37 11.62 17.80
CA PRO A 514 14.68 12.43 16.81
C PRO A 514 14.85 13.92 17.16
N TYR A 515 15.81 14.58 16.50
CA TYR A 515 16.11 15.99 16.77
C TYR A 515 15.04 16.92 16.15
N THR A 516 14.59 16.59 14.94
CA THR A 516 13.45 17.23 14.28
C THR A 516 12.57 16.16 13.60
N GLU A 517 11.48 16.55 12.96
CA GLU A 517 10.66 15.61 12.16
C GLU A 517 11.44 14.97 10.99
N LEU A 518 12.52 15.62 10.53
CA LEU A 518 13.33 15.18 9.40
C LEU A 518 14.71 14.70 9.80
N ASP A 519 15.23 15.13 10.97
CA ASP A 519 16.60 14.88 11.41
C ASP A 519 16.63 13.87 12.57
N ARG A 520 17.53 12.91 12.47
CA ARG A 520 17.79 11.94 13.52
C ARG A 520 19.30 11.90 13.85
N LEU A 521 19.62 11.94 15.12
CA LEU A 521 20.94 11.66 15.63
C LEU A 521 21.00 10.23 16.17
N SER A 522 22.13 9.58 16.05
CA SER A 522 22.37 8.25 16.62
C SER A 522 23.72 8.18 17.29
N PHE A 523 23.77 7.51 18.44
CA PHE A 523 24.98 7.20 19.18
C PHE A 523 25.01 5.71 19.45
N GLY A 524 26.13 5.07 19.25
CA GLY A 524 26.25 3.64 19.45
C GLY A 524 27.55 3.26 20.16
N LEU A 525 27.46 2.14 20.87
CA LEU A 525 28.61 1.43 21.43
C LEU A 525 28.59 0.02 20.87
N VAL A 526 29.63 -0.35 20.14
CA VAL A 526 29.69 -1.63 19.43
C VAL A 526 30.96 -2.34 19.81
N PHE A 527 30.87 -3.58 20.22
CA PHE A 527 32.01 -4.50 20.28
C PHE A 527 32.08 -5.28 18.96
N GLU A 528 33.23 -5.27 18.32
CA GLU A 528 33.43 -5.98 17.04
C GLU A 528 34.73 -6.77 17.06
N GLN A 529 34.67 -8.05 16.69
CA GLN A 529 35.78 -8.91 16.38
C GLN A 529 35.91 -9.09 14.87
N ASN A 530 37.08 -8.84 14.34
CA ASN A 530 37.41 -9.02 12.93
C ASN A 530 38.44 -10.10 12.74
N GLN A 531 38.22 -11.03 11.81
CA GLN A 531 39.13 -12.12 11.47
C GLN A 531 39.40 -12.13 9.96
N ILE A 532 40.69 -12.04 9.60
CA ILE A 532 41.17 -12.21 8.25
C ILE A 532 41.56 -13.68 8.05
N LYS A 533 40.95 -14.35 7.09
CA LYS A 533 41.26 -15.75 6.72
C LYS A 533 41.90 -15.75 5.33
N PRO A 534 43.20 -16.06 5.21
CA PRO A 534 43.85 -16.21 3.91
C PRO A 534 43.22 -17.39 3.14
N GLY A 535 43.17 -17.26 1.82
CA GLY A 535 42.79 -18.33 0.91
C GLY A 535 43.99 -19.20 0.49
N THR A 536 43.82 -19.98 -0.55
CA THR A 536 44.81 -20.94 -1.05
C THR A 536 45.88 -20.32 -1.95
N THR A 537 45.55 -19.24 -2.67
CA THR A 537 46.45 -18.53 -3.59
C THR A 537 47.23 -17.40 -2.93
N GLY A 538 47.01 -17.14 -1.64
CA GLY A 538 47.68 -16.14 -0.85
C GLY A 538 46.95 -14.79 -0.77
N LEU A 539 47.46 -13.96 0.16
CA LEU A 539 46.94 -12.60 0.37
C LEU A 539 47.67 -11.60 -0.54
N PRO A 540 47.04 -10.47 -0.89
CA PRO A 540 47.73 -9.31 -1.41
C PRO A 540 48.85 -8.87 -0.43
N GLN A 541 49.96 -8.31 -0.94
CA GLN A 541 51.13 -8.01 -0.11
C GLN A 541 50.81 -7.11 1.09
N ARG A 542 49.95 -6.10 0.89
CA ARG A 542 49.50 -5.20 1.98
C ARG A 542 48.79 -5.96 3.10
N TYR A 543 48.02 -6.99 2.79
CA TYR A 543 47.34 -7.82 3.79
C TYR A 543 48.30 -8.75 4.50
N ILE A 544 49.34 -9.27 3.82
CA ILE A 544 50.40 -10.08 4.41
C ILE A 544 51.15 -9.24 5.46
N ASP A 545 51.58 -8.04 5.07
CA ASP A 545 52.31 -7.14 5.96
C ASP A 545 51.45 -6.77 7.20
N TYR A 546 50.17 -6.50 7.00
CA TYR A 546 49.26 -6.21 8.11
C TYR A 546 49.10 -7.40 9.05
N VAL A 547 48.87 -8.61 8.52
CA VAL A 547 48.67 -9.83 9.31
C VAL A 547 49.96 -10.21 10.05
N ASN A 548 51.10 -10.06 9.43
CA ASN A 548 52.40 -10.33 10.08
C ASN A 548 52.67 -9.40 11.28
N GLN A 549 52.19 -8.15 11.20
CA GLN A 549 52.43 -7.15 12.25
C GLN A 549 51.34 -7.18 13.34
N PHE A 550 50.07 -7.42 12.99
CA PHE A 550 48.89 -7.23 13.87
C PHE A 550 48.09 -8.52 14.11
N GLY A 551 48.51 -9.64 13.48
CA GLY A 551 47.78 -10.90 13.56
C GLY A 551 46.54 -10.98 12.65
N THR A 552 45.87 -12.14 12.68
CA THR A 552 44.69 -12.43 11.86
C THR A 552 43.38 -12.03 12.53
N THR A 553 43.38 -11.84 13.84
CA THR A 553 42.18 -11.51 14.63
C THR A 553 42.42 -10.20 15.36
N SER A 554 41.42 -9.34 15.38
CA SER A 554 41.48 -8.03 16.04
C SER A 554 40.14 -7.73 16.70
N ASP A 555 40.17 -7.33 17.96
CA ASP A 555 39.01 -6.95 18.76
C ASP A 555 38.98 -5.44 18.98
N ALA A 556 37.82 -4.82 18.93
CA ALA A 556 37.66 -3.41 19.21
C ALA A 556 36.27 -3.04 19.73
N TRP A 557 36.26 -2.11 20.67
CA TRP A 557 35.09 -1.33 21.02
C TRP A 557 35.07 -0.05 20.18
N LEU A 558 33.92 0.22 19.57
CA LEU A 558 33.72 1.40 18.76
C LEU A 558 32.64 2.28 19.37
N LEU A 559 32.90 3.58 19.39
CA LEU A 559 31.86 4.59 19.52
C LEU A 559 31.44 4.99 18.13
N THR A 560 30.13 5.01 17.88
CA THR A 560 29.55 5.43 16.61
C THR A 560 28.68 6.65 16.82
N PHE A 561 28.79 7.61 15.93
CA PHE A 561 27.92 8.77 15.83
C PHE A 561 27.31 8.82 14.45
N GLY A 562 26.02 9.06 14.34
CA GLY A 562 25.31 9.23 13.08
C GLY A 562 24.38 10.43 13.11
N TRP A 563 24.30 11.11 11.99
CA TRP A 563 23.26 12.08 11.69
C TRP A 563 22.62 11.73 10.35
N SER A 564 21.30 11.78 10.30
CA SER A 564 20.57 11.57 9.07
C SER A 564 19.43 12.59 8.94
N ARG A 565 19.27 13.11 7.72
CA ARG A 565 18.15 13.96 7.32
C ARG A 565 17.50 13.40 6.07
N ASP A 566 16.21 13.13 6.14
CA ASP A 566 15.44 12.64 5.00
C ASP A 566 14.20 13.52 4.79
N SER A 567 14.20 14.30 3.71
CA SER A 567 13.10 15.15 3.30
C SER A 567 12.51 14.76 1.93
N ARG A 568 12.78 13.54 1.47
CA ARG A 568 12.27 13.01 0.22
C ARG A 568 10.75 12.82 0.28
N ASP A 569 10.10 13.07 -0.84
CA ASP A 569 8.64 12.86 -1.01
C ASP A 569 8.25 11.37 -1.08
N SER A 570 9.20 10.49 -1.39
CA SER A 570 9.01 9.04 -1.46
C SER A 570 10.31 8.32 -1.09
N GLY A 571 10.19 7.18 -0.38
CA GLY A 571 11.32 6.31 -0.08
C GLY A 571 11.84 5.54 -1.29
N TYR A 572 10.93 5.13 -2.19
CA TYR A 572 11.24 4.25 -3.32
C TYR A 572 11.47 4.99 -4.64
N MET A 573 10.62 5.94 -4.96
CA MET A 573 10.64 6.67 -6.24
C MET A 573 10.60 8.19 -6.00
N PRO A 574 11.65 8.76 -5.38
CA PRO A 574 11.66 10.19 -5.06
C PRO A 574 11.63 11.05 -6.31
N THR A 575 10.93 12.18 -6.21
CA THR A 575 10.93 13.23 -7.24
C THR A 575 11.47 14.56 -6.72
N ARG A 576 11.43 14.76 -5.40
CA ARG A 576 11.94 15.97 -4.73
C ARG A 576 12.45 15.66 -3.34
N GLY A 577 13.30 16.56 -2.82
CA GLY A 577 13.82 16.48 -1.47
C GLY A 577 15.25 15.99 -1.39
N ARG A 578 15.74 15.78 -0.19
CA ARG A 578 17.14 15.43 0.07
C ARG A 578 17.23 14.29 1.07
N LEU A 579 18.23 13.42 0.84
CA LEU A 579 18.72 12.45 1.81
C LEU A 579 20.16 12.81 2.14
N GLN A 580 20.44 13.01 3.40
CA GLN A 580 21.80 13.26 3.90
C GLN A 580 22.08 12.32 5.05
N ARG A 581 23.26 11.70 5.05
CA ARG A 581 23.72 10.82 6.13
C ARG A 581 25.18 11.10 6.41
N PHE A 582 25.48 11.28 7.67
CA PHE A 582 26.85 11.36 8.17
C PHE A 582 27.02 10.28 9.23
N ASN A 583 28.10 9.49 9.14
CA ASN A 583 28.46 8.53 10.14
C ASN A 583 29.95 8.73 10.52
N PHE A 584 30.23 8.61 11.80
CA PHE A 584 31.54 8.70 12.35
C PHE A 584 31.76 7.57 13.36
N ASP A 585 32.76 6.75 13.12
CA ASP A 585 33.13 5.63 13.96
C ASP A 585 34.52 5.89 14.50
N VAL A 586 34.75 5.63 15.79
CA VAL A 586 36.08 5.74 16.44
C VAL A 586 36.27 4.62 17.44
N THR A 587 37.42 3.99 17.42
CA THR A 587 37.77 2.97 18.39
C THR A 587 38.33 3.60 19.66
N PHE A 588 38.20 2.90 20.81
CA PHE A 588 38.88 3.31 22.04
C PHE A 588 40.39 3.11 21.90
N PRO A 589 41.20 4.01 22.47
CA PRO A 589 42.67 3.84 22.51
C PRO A 589 43.13 2.58 23.29
N GLY A 590 44.23 2.00 22.89
CA GLY A 590 44.85 0.89 23.63
C GLY A 590 44.35 -0.50 23.31
N GLN A 591 43.42 -0.62 22.32
CA GLN A 591 42.91 -1.89 21.83
C GLN A 591 43.71 -2.40 20.62
N ASP A 592 43.32 -3.55 20.04
CA ASP A 592 43.98 -4.10 18.86
C ASP A 592 43.87 -3.14 17.67
N LEU A 593 42.74 -2.46 17.51
CA LEU A 593 42.52 -1.46 16.48
C LEU A 593 42.44 -0.05 17.08
N SER A 594 43.09 0.90 16.42
CA SER A 594 43.04 2.33 16.78
C SER A 594 42.82 3.13 15.49
N TYR A 595 41.58 3.44 15.16
CA TYR A 595 41.23 4.19 13.95
C TYR A 595 39.96 5.02 14.15
N TYR A 596 39.78 6.01 13.28
CA TYR A 596 38.50 6.65 13.05
C TYR A 596 38.12 6.55 11.58
N ARG A 597 36.83 6.61 11.33
CA ARG A 597 36.25 6.53 9.99
C ARG A 597 35.05 7.46 9.92
N ALA A 598 35.03 8.33 8.92
CA ALA A 598 33.93 9.22 8.62
C ALA A 598 33.34 8.91 7.23
N THR A 599 32.04 8.90 7.11
CA THR A 599 31.35 8.77 5.83
C THR A 599 30.26 9.82 5.72
N TYR A 600 30.09 10.40 4.54
CA TYR A 600 29.02 11.32 4.23
C TYR A 600 28.38 10.94 2.91
N GLN A 601 27.07 10.79 2.93
CA GLN A 601 26.22 10.51 1.77
C GLN A 601 25.24 11.66 1.55
N HIS A 602 25.12 12.11 0.32
CA HIS A 602 24.18 13.13 -0.10
C HIS A 602 23.45 12.68 -1.36
N ALA A 603 22.11 12.81 -1.37
CA ALA A 603 21.29 12.64 -2.57
C ALA A 603 20.25 13.76 -2.59
N TRP A 604 20.22 14.51 -3.69
CA TRP A 604 19.31 15.64 -3.87
C TRP A 604 18.48 15.44 -5.14
N TYR A 605 17.17 15.31 -4.95
CA TYR A 605 16.18 15.19 -6.01
C TYR A 605 15.55 16.55 -6.28
N ILE A 606 15.73 17.04 -7.48
CA ILE A 606 15.29 18.35 -7.94
C ILE A 606 14.25 18.13 -9.04
N PRO A 607 12.96 18.48 -8.84
CA PRO A 607 11.96 18.40 -9.88
C PRO A 607 12.24 19.45 -10.96
N VAL A 608 12.56 19.00 -12.17
CA VAL A 608 12.77 19.91 -13.33
C VAL A 608 11.44 20.22 -13.98
N THR A 609 10.61 19.20 -14.12
CA THR A 609 9.21 19.30 -14.56
C THR A 609 8.36 18.30 -13.76
N LYS A 610 7.08 18.13 -14.12
CA LYS A 610 6.22 17.12 -13.50
C LYS A 610 6.74 15.69 -13.71
N ASP A 611 7.51 15.46 -14.79
CA ASP A 611 7.93 14.13 -15.22
C ASP A 611 9.45 13.94 -15.19
N TYR A 612 10.22 15.04 -15.14
CA TYR A 612 11.68 15.00 -15.14
C TYR A 612 12.23 15.38 -13.76
N THR A 613 13.10 14.51 -13.23
CA THR A 613 13.76 14.73 -11.95
C THR A 613 15.28 14.70 -12.13
N TRP A 614 15.97 15.69 -11.63
CA TRP A 614 17.43 15.71 -11.60
C TRP A 614 17.90 15.21 -10.23
N LEU A 615 18.71 14.15 -10.23
CA LEU A 615 19.36 13.62 -9.04
C LEU A 615 20.83 14.01 -9.04
N LEU A 616 21.26 14.62 -7.96
CA LEU A 616 22.67 14.87 -7.66
C LEU A 616 23.01 14.03 -6.43
N SER A 617 24.03 13.17 -6.51
CA SER A 617 24.47 12.36 -5.39
C SER A 617 25.98 12.43 -5.21
N ALA A 618 26.42 12.31 -3.96
CA ALA A 618 27.81 12.24 -3.58
C ALA A 618 28.01 11.35 -2.36
N ASP A 619 29.01 10.48 -2.41
CA ASP A 619 29.45 9.61 -1.33
C ASP A 619 30.93 9.89 -1.03
N LEU A 620 31.19 10.32 0.20
CA LEU A 620 32.52 10.65 0.69
C LEU A 620 32.90 9.71 1.82
N GLY A 621 34.13 9.26 1.85
CA GLY A 621 34.66 8.43 2.93
C GLY A 621 36.08 8.78 3.26
N TYR A 622 36.43 8.86 4.56
CA TYR A 622 37.78 9.05 5.03
C TYR A 622 38.02 8.25 6.31
N GLY A 623 39.12 7.57 6.38
CA GLY A 623 39.56 6.83 7.56
C GLY A 623 41.04 6.97 7.83
N ARG A 624 41.44 6.98 9.10
CA ARG A 624 42.84 7.06 9.49
C ARG A 624 43.08 6.32 10.79
N GLY A 625 44.23 5.67 10.87
CA GLY A 625 44.73 5.11 12.13
C GLY A 625 45.29 6.17 13.03
N PHE A 626 45.34 5.91 14.34
CA PHE A 626 45.95 6.78 15.34
C PHE A 626 46.67 5.94 16.41
N ALA A 627 47.32 6.61 17.36
CA ALA A 627 48.13 5.96 18.43
C ALA A 627 49.17 4.95 17.89
N GLY A 628 49.82 5.30 16.78
CA GLY A 628 50.87 4.46 16.18
C GLY A 628 50.38 3.24 15.40
N LYS A 629 49.06 3.06 15.24
CA LYS A 629 48.48 1.98 14.46
C LYS A 629 47.99 2.47 13.09
N PRO A 630 48.15 1.66 12.03
CA PRO A 630 47.63 2.01 10.69
C PRO A 630 46.11 1.90 10.66
N TYR A 631 45.49 2.50 9.63
CA TYR A 631 44.10 2.25 9.30
C TYR A 631 43.95 0.78 8.87
N PRO A 632 42.96 0.02 9.43
CA PRO A 632 42.81 -1.39 9.13
C PRO A 632 42.50 -1.63 7.66
N VAL A 633 43.31 -2.46 6.98
CA VAL A 633 43.19 -2.74 5.55
C VAL A 633 41.81 -3.30 5.17
N PHE A 634 41.16 -4.02 6.07
CA PHE A 634 39.83 -4.59 5.88
C PHE A 634 38.67 -3.59 6.10
N LYS A 635 38.97 -2.36 6.48
CA LYS A 635 37.98 -1.24 6.55
C LYS A 635 38.11 -0.28 5.38
N ASN A 636 38.97 -0.57 4.39
CA ASN A 636 39.13 0.24 3.19
C ASN A 636 37.83 0.46 2.46
N PHE A 637 37.72 1.60 1.80
CA PHE A 637 36.67 1.92 0.86
C PHE A 637 36.99 1.33 -0.51
N TYR A 638 35.93 1.04 -1.28
CA TYR A 638 36.03 0.54 -2.64
C TYR A 638 35.10 1.34 -3.55
N ALA A 639 35.43 1.46 -4.82
CA ALA A 639 34.61 2.13 -5.83
C ALA A 639 34.64 1.37 -7.15
N GLY A 640 33.66 1.65 -8.01
CA GLY A 640 33.37 0.93 -9.25
C GLY A 640 32.12 0.06 -9.12
N GLY A 641 31.41 -0.14 -10.20
CA GLY A 641 30.18 -0.93 -10.27
C GLY A 641 28.90 -0.10 -10.27
N ILE A 642 27.74 -0.79 -10.36
CA ILE A 642 26.41 -0.18 -10.55
C ILE A 642 25.98 0.75 -9.41
N GLY A 643 26.49 0.54 -8.21
CA GLY A 643 26.21 1.38 -7.03
C GLY A 643 27.23 2.49 -6.78
N SER A 644 28.18 2.70 -7.70
CA SER A 644 29.29 3.64 -7.53
C SER A 644 29.61 4.30 -8.86
N VAL A 645 30.78 4.04 -9.48
CA VAL A 645 31.16 4.57 -10.78
C VAL A 645 30.81 3.51 -11.84
N ARG A 646 29.72 3.71 -12.56
CA ARG A 646 29.24 2.77 -13.58
C ARG A 646 30.17 2.72 -14.80
N GLY A 647 30.19 1.58 -15.49
CA GLY A 647 31.10 1.36 -16.62
C GLY A 647 32.45 0.77 -16.21
N PHE A 648 32.79 0.80 -14.90
CA PHE A 648 33.94 0.12 -14.34
C PHE A 648 33.53 -1.14 -13.57
N GLY A 649 34.42 -2.11 -13.49
CA GLY A 649 34.20 -3.32 -12.72
C GLY A 649 33.90 -3.04 -11.26
N SER A 650 33.15 -3.91 -10.60
CA SER A 650 32.77 -3.73 -9.20
C SER A 650 33.98 -3.73 -8.31
N ASN A 651 34.10 -2.72 -7.43
CA ASN A 651 35.21 -2.56 -6.46
C ASN A 651 36.61 -2.48 -7.10
N SER A 652 36.70 -2.14 -8.39
CA SER A 652 37.95 -2.26 -9.15
C SER A 652 38.78 -0.99 -9.22
N LEU A 653 38.28 0.13 -8.73
CA LEU A 653 38.99 1.41 -8.78
C LEU A 653 39.94 1.61 -7.60
N GLY A 654 40.99 2.39 -7.82
CA GLY A 654 41.93 2.80 -6.78
C GLY A 654 43.28 2.12 -6.83
N PRO A 655 44.02 2.12 -5.69
CA PRO A 655 45.34 1.48 -5.55
C PRO A 655 45.30 -0.02 -5.84
N ARG A 656 46.37 -0.52 -6.45
CA ARG A 656 46.50 -1.92 -6.82
C ARG A 656 47.68 -2.58 -6.19
N ASP A 657 47.57 -3.89 -5.93
CA ASP A 657 48.67 -4.70 -5.45
C ASP A 657 49.71 -4.87 -6.54
N VAL A 658 51.00 -4.76 -6.15
CA VAL A 658 52.13 -4.87 -7.07
C VAL A 658 52.38 -6.31 -7.56
N LYS A 659 51.87 -7.30 -6.81
CA LYS A 659 52.13 -8.71 -7.07
C LYS A 659 51.13 -9.36 -8.01
N ASP A 660 49.82 -9.11 -7.80
CA ASP A 660 48.74 -9.76 -8.51
C ASP A 660 47.77 -8.78 -9.18
N ASN A 661 48.03 -7.47 -9.11
CA ASN A 661 47.20 -6.38 -9.64
C ASN A 661 45.78 -6.36 -9.07
N SER A 662 45.51 -7.00 -7.92
CA SER A 662 44.22 -6.92 -7.26
C SER A 662 43.93 -5.52 -6.73
N ALA A 663 42.68 -5.09 -6.68
CA ALA A 663 42.33 -3.81 -6.09
C ALA A 663 42.39 -3.85 -4.58
N LEU A 664 43.14 -2.92 -4.00
CA LEU A 664 43.41 -2.86 -2.55
C LEU A 664 42.38 -1.98 -1.82
N GLY A 665 41.55 -1.22 -2.55
CA GLY A 665 40.76 -0.16 -1.96
C GLY A 665 41.64 0.98 -1.42
N GLY A 666 41.04 1.88 -0.64
CA GLY A 666 41.78 3.00 -0.03
C GLY A 666 41.11 3.47 1.26
N ASN A 667 41.82 4.28 2.03
CA ASN A 667 41.26 4.87 3.25
C ASN A 667 40.55 6.21 3.00
N ALA A 668 40.53 6.69 1.76
CA ALA A 668 39.72 7.83 1.32
C ALA A 668 38.94 7.46 0.08
N SER A 669 37.69 7.91 -0.02
CA SER A 669 36.81 7.66 -1.16
C SER A 669 36.02 8.91 -1.56
N PHE A 670 35.88 9.12 -2.85
CA PHE A 670 35.01 10.14 -3.44
C PHE A 670 34.26 9.52 -4.61
N VAL A 671 32.93 9.57 -4.55
CA VAL A 671 32.06 9.19 -5.66
C VAL A 671 30.98 10.26 -5.80
N ALA A 672 30.77 10.76 -6.99
CA ALA A 672 29.70 11.70 -7.30
C ALA A 672 28.99 11.25 -8.57
N SER A 673 27.68 11.40 -8.59
CA SER A 673 26.84 11.08 -9.74
C SER A 673 25.83 12.16 -9.98
N THR A 674 25.55 12.41 -11.25
CA THR A 674 24.42 13.23 -11.71
C THR A 674 23.55 12.39 -12.62
N GLU A 675 22.23 12.37 -12.36
CA GLU A 675 21.28 11.60 -13.14
C GLU A 675 20.06 12.44 -13.53
N LEU A 676 19.67 12.38 -14.78
CA LEU A 676 18.40 12.92 -15.24
C LEU A 676 17.41 11.77 -15.39
N LEU A 677 16.44 11.69 -14.48
CA LEU A 677 15.41 10.66 -14.42
C LEU A 677 14.16 11.11 -15.18
N PHE A 678 13.59 10.25 -15.99
CA PHE A 678 12.37 10.52 -16.75
C PHE A 678 11.55 9.25 -17.00
N PRO A 679 10.23 9.36 -17.26
CA PRO A 679 9.40 8.21 -17.58
C PRO A 679 9.91 7.49 -18.82
N LEU A 680 9.90 6.15 -18.82
CA LEU A 680 10.27 5.40 -20.01
C LEU A 680 9.21 5.65 -21.11
N PRO A 681 9.60 6.05 -22.33
CA PRO A 681 8.67 6.27 -23.43
C PRO A 681 7.80 5.03 -23.68
N GLY A 682 6.46 5.21 -23.78
CA GLY A 682 5.50 4.13 -24.00
C GLY A 682 4.92 3.49 -22.74
N THR A 683 5.33 3.92 -21.52
CA THR A 683 4.76 3.42 -20.27
C THR A 683 3.57 4.24 -19.76
N GLY A 684 3.15 5.28 -20.51
CA GLY A 684 2.09 6.18 -20.09
C GLY A 684 2.43 6.92 -18.79
N ASN A 685 1.47 6.95 -17.84
CA ASN A 685 1.64 7.59 -16.53
C ASN A 685 2.28 6.69 -15.46
N ASP A 686 2.81 5.52 -15.84
CA ASP A 686 3.45 4.63 -14.87
C ASP A 686 4.80 5.21 -14.42
N LYS A 687 4.84 5.66 -13.15
CA LYS A 687 6.06 6.23 -12.54
C LYS A 687 6.97 5.17 -11.92
N THR A 688 6.59 3.90 -11.94
CA THR A 688 7.41 2.81 -11.37
C THR A 688 8.57 2.42 -12.28
N VAL A 689 8.49 2.76 -13.57
CA VAL A 689 9.56 2.54 -14.55
C VAL A 689 10.13 3.88 -14.98
N ARG A 690 11.44 4.08 -14.77
CA ARG A 690 12.15 5.30 -15.15
C ARG A 690 13.37 4.96 -15.99
N ALA A 691 13.56 5.71 -17.06
CA ALA A 691 14.85 5.79 -17.73
C ALA A 691 15.69 6.90 -17.08
N PHE A 692 17.00 6.80 -17.21
CA PHE A 692 17.91 7.84 -16.73
C PHE A 692 19.13 7.98 -17.61
N LEU A 693 19.60 9.22 -17.74
CA LEU A 693 20.92 9.55 -18.24
C LEU A 693 21.81 9.85 -17.04
N PHE A 694 23.05 9.39 -17.07
CA PHE A 694 23.94 9.61 -15.94
C PHE A 694 25.36 10.02 -16.37
N ALA A 695 26.04 10.71 -15.46
CA ALA A 695 27.47 10.89 -15.49
C ALA A 695 28.02 10.71 -14.08
N ASP A 696 29.02 9.84 -13.94
CA ASP A 696 29.67 9.49 -12.69
C ASP A 696 31.10 9.95 -12.67
N ALA A 697 31.57 10.33 -11.50
CA ALA A 697 32.96 10.65 -11.21
C ALA A 697 33.36 10.02 -9.87
N GLY A 698 34.49 9.34 -9.80
CA GLY A 698 34.91 8.79 -8.50
C GLY A 698 36.20 8.01 -8.54
N ASN A 699 36.73 7.81 -7.37
CA ASN A 699 37.90 6.95 -7.09
C ASN A 699 38.03 6.67 -5.59
N VAL A 700 38.91 5.75 -5.22
CA VAL A 700 39.42 5.57 -3.86
C VAL A 700 40.91 5.87 -3.83
N PHE A 701 41.38 6.38 -2.72
CA PHE A 701 42.73 6.90 -2.57
C PHE A 701 43.40 6.40 -1.27
N ASP A 702 44.75 6.38 -1.26
CA ASP A 702 45.53 6.17 -0.06
C ASP A 702 45.91 7.54 0.57
N ASN A 703 45.51 7.74 1.82
CA ASN A 703 45.90 8.84 2.72
C ASN A 703 45.34 10.25 2.38
N HIS A 704 45.10 10.59 1.12
CA HIS A 704 44.59 11.92 0.73
C HIS A 704 43.79 11.83 -0.57
N TYR A 705 42.90 12.80 -0.78
CA TYR A 705 42.16 12.92 -2.02
C TYR A 705 43.04 13.48 -3.13
N ASP A 706 43.14 12.75 -4.23
CA ASP A 706 43.74 13.23 -5.49
C ASP A 706 42.64 13.36 -6.56
N PHE A 707 42.07 14.54 -6.69
CA PHE A 707 41.03 14.78 -7.68
C PHE A 707 41.56 14.70 -9.13
N GLY A 708 42.85 14.78 -9.37
CA GLY A 708 43.47 14.52 -10.66
C GLY A 708 43.35 13.06 -11.09
N ASP A 709 43.18 12.16 -10.12
CA ASP A 709 43.06 10.71 -10.32
C ASP A 709 41.65 10.18 -10.40
N LEU A 710 40.66 11.06 -10.53
CA LEU A 710 39.26 10.64 -10.70
C LEU A 710 39.06 9.93 -12.04
N ARG A 711 38.23 8.86 -12.00
CA ARG A 711 37.65 8.21 -13.18
C ARG A 711 36.31 8.84 -13.48
N TYR A 712 35.97 8.90 -14.76
CA TYR A 712 34.69 9.44 -15.23
C TYR A 712 34.02 8.42 -16.13
N SER A 713 32.72 8.36 -16.03
CA SER A 713 31.87 7.59 -16.95
C SER A 713 30.57 8.33 -17.24
N ALA A 714 29.94 8.01 -18.34
CA ALA A 714 28.61 8.47 -18.69
C ALA A 714 27.83 7.36 -19.35
N GLY A 715 26.51 7.44 -19.31
CA GLY A 715 25.69 6.39 -19.89
C GLY A 715 24.20 6.60 -19.70
N ILE A 716 23.48 5.52 -19.99
CA ILE A 716 22.03 5.45 -19.88
C ILE A 716 21.63 4.24 -19.06
N GLY A 717 20.44 4.27 -18.49
CA GLY A 717 19.91 3.13 -17.77
C GLY A 717 18.41 3.16 -17.59
N ILE A 718 17.90 2.06 -17.06
CA ILE A 718 16.49 1.88 -16.69
C ILE A 718 16.45 1.40 -15.26
N SER A 719 15.56 1.96 -14.49
CA SER A 719 15.21 1.53 -13.14
C SER A 719 13.72 1.20 -13.10
N TRP A 720 13.40 0.04 -12.59
CA TRP A 720 12.03 -0.43 -12.45
C TRP A 720 11.79 -0.96 -11.04
N PHE A 721 10.90 -0.30 -10.32
CA PHE A 721 10.40 -0.82 -9.06
C PHE A 721 9.21 -1.74 -9.34
N ALA A 722 9.48 -3.03 -9.43
CA ALA A 722 8.49 -4.03 -9.78
C ALA A 722 7.44 -4.20 -8.66
N PRO A 723 6.18 -4.59 -8.98
CA PRO A 723 5.11 -4.76 -7.99
C PRO A 723 5.39 -5.80 -6.92
N ILE A 724 6.31 -6.71 -7.20
CA ILE A 724 6.79 -7.71 -6.25
C ILE A 724 7.78 -7.14 -5.22
N GLY A 725 7.97 -5.80 -5.19
CA GLY A 725 8.92 -5.14 -4.30
C GLY A 725 10.40 -5.26 -4.74
N ALA A 726 10.65 -5.65 -5.98
CA ALA A 726 12.01 -5.77 -6.51
C ALA A 726 12.47 -4.47 -7.19
N ASP A 727 13.68 -4.02 -6.85
CA ASP A 727 14.37 -2.94 -7.57
C ASP A 727 15.26 -3.56 -8.66
N ILE A 728 14.90 -3.27 -9.91
CA ILE A 728 15.60 -3.76 -11.10
C ILE A 728 16.31 -2.58 -11.73
N LYS A 729 17.63 -2.66 -11.84
CA LYS A 729 18.45 -1.64 -12.51
C LYS A 729 19.29 -2.27 -13.60
N LEU A 730 19.25 -1.64 -14.76
CA LEU A 730 20.12 -1.95 -15.89
C LEU A 730 20.81 -0.65 -16.31
N SER A 731 22.11 -0.67 -16.43
CA SER A 731 22.88 0.48 -16.91
C SER A 731 23.88 0.09 -17.98
N LEU A 732 24.00 0.93 -18.99
CA LEU A 732 25.04 0.90 -20.01
C LEU A 732 25.95 2.11 -19.79
N GLY A 733 27.11 1.86 -19.18
CA GLY A 733 28.11 2.88 -18.84
C GLY A 733 29.31 2.82 -19.76
N TYR A 734 29.74 3.99 -20.24
CA TYR A 734 30.96 4.14 -21.01
C TYR A 734 32.02 4.87 -20.19
N PRO A 735 33.21 4.24 -19.91
CA PRO A 735 34.31 4.88 -19.23
C PRO A 735 34.92 5.98 -20.12
N LEU A 736 34.85 7.22 -19.66
CA LEU A 736 35.39 8.40 -20.38
C LEU A 736 36.87 8.62 -20.03
N LYS A 737 37.27 8.40 -18.78
CA LYS A 737 38.66 8.47 -18.32
C LYS A 737 38.99 7.21 -17.54
N ARG A 738 39.96 6.45 -18.05
CA ARG A 738 40.45 5.22 -17.46
C ARG A 738 41.99 5.24 -17.39
N LYS A 739 42.57 4.45 -16.51
CA LYS A 739 43.98 4.19 -16.45
C LYS A 739 44.32 2.75 -16.87
N PRO A 740 45.60 2.48 -17.26
CA PRO A 740 46.04 1.10 -17.47
C PRO A 740 45.77 0.26 -16.21
N GLY A 741 45.18 -0.92 -16.41
CA GLY A 741 44.84 -1.82 -15.30
C GLY A 741 43.42 -1.62 -14.72
N ASP A 742 42.68 -0.55 -15.10
CA ASP A 742 41.30 -0.42 -14.69
C ASP A 742 40.43 -1.51 -15.36
N ASP A 743 39.67 -2.23 -14.57
CA ASP A 743 38.68 -3.18 -15.07
C ASP A 743 37.43 -2.44 -15.53
N THR A 744 36.93 -2.76 -16.73
CA THR A 744 35.77 -2.07 -17.33
C THR A 744 34.65 -3.05 -17.57
N GLN A 745 33.45 -2.67 -17.10
CA GLN A 745 32.21 -3.44 -17.30
C GLN A 745 31.10 -2.51 -17.77
N ARG A 746 30.88 -2.46 -19.09
CA ARG A 746 29.92 -1.50 -19.68
C ARG A 746 28.48 -1.80 -19.35
N VAL A 747 28.07 -3.07 -19.40
CA VAL A 747 26.70 -3.49 -19.04
C VAL A 747 26.71 -3.97 -17.60
N GLN A 748 25.87 -3.34 -16.80
CA GLN A 748 25.75 -3.65 -15.38
C GLN A 748 24.28 -3.84 -15.03
N PHE A 749 23.99 -4.89 -14.29
CA PHE A 749 22.65 -5.31 -13.95
C PHE A 749 22.56 -5.58 -12.44
N GLN A 750 21.45 -5.15 -11.85
CA GLN A 750 21.07 -5.45 -10.49
C GLN A 750 19.59 -5.84 -10.48
N LEU A 751 19.32 -6.98 -9.90
CA LEU A 751 17.99 -7.45 -9.54
C LEU A 751 18.02 -7.74 -8.06
N GLY A 752 17.31 -7.00 -7.29
CA GLY A 752 17.25 -7.16 -5.85
C GLY A 752 15.89 -6.77 -5.31
N THR A 753 15.48 -7.42 -4.24
CA THR A 753 14.41 -6.90 -3.40
C THR A 753 15.06 -5.82 -2.53
N SER A 754 14.76 -4.54 -2.80
CA SER A 754 15.16 -3.46 -1.91
C SER A 754 14.27 -3.50 -0.67
N PHE A 755 14.84 -3.77 0.48
CA PHE A 755 14.17 -3.71 1.77
C PHE A 755 14.62 -2.47 2.55
#